data_fb3b45e0408fee2ad2eecf022a521d66
#
_entry.id   fb3b45e0408fee2ad2eecf022a521d66
#
_cell.length_a   1.000
_cell.length_b   1.000
_cell.length_c   1.000
_cell.angle_alpha   90.00
_cell.angle_beta   90.00
_cell.angle_gamma   90.00
#
_symmetry.space_group_name_H-M   'P 1'
#
loop_
_entity.id
_entity.type
_entity.pdbx_description
1 polymer ?
#
loop_
_entity_poly.entity_id
_entity_poly.type
_entity_poly.pdbx_seq_one_letter_code
_entity_poly.pdbx_strand_id
1 'polypeptide(L)'
;MLNVQSLTQRTFAQIVVFALLLLNSTLAFAQNQVNGIVTDKTGEPLIGVNVVEKGTTNGVITDFNGQFTLNVAQGKTLVFSYVGYTTQEITVKGSSLKIIMEEDSKTLDEVVVVGYGSMSRKDVTSSITTVKADKLNVGVYSDPGQLLQGKVPGLTVVQSSDPTSGTASISLRGASSLRTGAAMEPYYVIDGIPGMSLSLIAPEDIESIDVLRDASATAIYGSKAANGVILITTKKGSKSEHTSVNYSAYLAFDNIAKRLDMMTADELRTYAKENNITLPNDKGANTNWNDEVLRTAISHNHNVSINGGSEKTQYSASMSYQNKQGIVRGTDFERFGGRAFLQTKALNDRLTLAFNVNAAQSKGTTVDSAKDGQSVFDAMNYYSPLVPVTNADGSWYSDKTISQNFNPVSMINEDTFENNKKLLQGTAKGTLDITKDLKWNLSLSYQDEQYIWNEYHTSKSQYNTRNGEAKRIATENKKKILETYINYDHTFANIHKLGLMAGYSWEQNDDNDSFGLDVYDFYNDNTTFYNLNLANKMDWQNGGITSNNNGHLETLRMISFYGRINYSFNSKYLLQATIRRDGSSAFGKNNRWGTFPSASLAWRMSEEKFIKDLNVFDDLKFRVGYGVSGNSLGFGAYSAIQTYSTSGWFNYTNANGTQNSYHTLAAASNANPDLKWERTAMLNIGLDFSFFGGRLGGTIEYYDKRTSDLIYTYEVSTNRYPFGTMPANVGDISNKGIEFTINATPIQTKNFSWQTSLNLSHNKNNVESISNSEYSVDYIRAADPEIAGYSSNADVQRIMEGHPIGTFYTYEWAGYNNQGVSIFYVHDPETGERTGETTTDPETDRDRTITGCAQPDLNLGWSNNFQYKNWNLDLFFTGVFGQDIYNATAEQYSNVSFVKEGRNVLKSVATGHRATDTQSQAPSNRWIENGSYFRLSSVSLGYTFGKIGNWINSLKLYATCNNVFTITGYSGRDPEINLGGLEPGMDRRTNYYPRTRSFMIGVNMNF
;
A
#
# COMPACT_ATOMS: atom_id res chain seq x y z
N MET A 1 -33.14 23.29 48.30
CA MET A 1 -33.23 22.15 49.23
C MET A 1 -34.69 21.74 49.35
N LEU A 2 -35.16 20.81 48.59
CA LEU A 2 -36.43 20.13 48.80
C LEU A 2 -36.42 18.80 48.00
N ASN A 3 -36.39 17.73 48.78
CA ASN A 3 -36.86 16.38 48.50
C ASN A 3 -36.44 15.62 47.21
N VAL A 4 -35.29 14.99 47.28
CA VAL A 4 -34.84 13.91 46.39
C VAL A 4 -35.02 12.51 47.05
N GLN A 5 -35.52 12.43 48.30
CA GLN A 5 -35.62 11.16 49.04
C GLN A 5 -36.92 10.37 48.84
N SER A 6 -37.95 10.89 48.14
CA SER A 6 -39.23 10.15 47.97
C SER A 6 -39.40 9.42 46.64
N LEU A 7 -38.50 9.64 45.68
CA LEU A 7 -38.55 8.96 44.35
C LEU A 7 -37.81 7.61 44.32
N THR A 8 -36.79 7.43 45.18
CA THR A 8 -35.98 6.21 45.18
C THR A 8 -36.62 4.99 45.83
N GLN A 9 -37.54 5.19 46.79
CA GLN A 9 -38.20 4.07 47.45
C GLN A 9 -39.38 3.47 46.65
N ARG A 10 -40.01 4.25 45.76
CA ARG A 10 -41.09 3.71 44.91
C ARG A 10 -40.56 2.92 43.72
N THR A 11 -39.43 3.32 43.15
CA THR A 11 -38.79 2.63 42.02
C THR A 11 -38.14 1.31 42.47
N PHE A 12 -37.58 1.26 43.68
CA PHE A 12 -37.03 0.04 44.25
C PHE A 12 -38.08 -1.02 44.56
N ALA A 13 -39.25 -0.60 45.10
CA ALA A 13 -40.37 -1.49 45.38
C ALA A 13 -40.99 -2.05 44.07
N GLN A 14 -41.05 -1.28 42.99
CA GLN A 14 -41.54 -1.76 41.68
C GLN A 14 -40.58 -2.74 41.03
N ILE A 15 -39.29 -2.55 41.17
CA ILE A 15 -38.25 -3.48 40.65
C ILE A 15 -38.28 -4.81 41.44
N VAL A 16 -38.49 -4.78 42.75
CA VAL A 16 -38.58 -6.00 43.59
C VAL A 16 -39.86 -6.76 43.33
N VAL A 17 -40.98 -6.08 43.07
CA VAL A 17 -42.25 -6.74 42.71
C VAL A 17 -42.20 -7.34 41.32
N PHE A 18 -41.49 -6.68 40.36
CA PHE A 18 -41.27 -7.24 39.03
C PHE A 18 -40.32 -8.45 39.04
N ALA A 19 -39.29 -8.40 39.91
CA ALA A 19 -38.39 -9.55 40.09
C ALA A 19 -39.06 -10.75 40.81
N LEU A 20 -40.05 -10.51 41.73
CA LEU A 20 -40.83 -11.56 42.37
C LEU A 20 -41.92 -12.15 41.50
N LEU A 21 -42.40 -11.43 40.48
CA LEU A 21 -43.33 -11.93 39.46
C LEU A 21 -42.63 -12.78 38.39
N LEU A 22 -41.31 -12.58 38.19
CA LEU A 22 -40.47 -13.40 37.31
C LEU A 22 -40.03 -14.73 37.93
N LEU A 23 -40.16 -14.90 39.25
CA LEU A 23 -39.78 -16.12 39.97
C LEU A 23 -40.87 -17.19 40.09
N ASN A 24 -42.11 -16.93 39.62
CA ASN A 24 -43.22 -17.87 39.76
C ASN A 24 -43.74 -18.49 38.47
N SER A 25 -42.95 -18.53 37.39
CA SER A 25 -43.32 -19.24 36.16
C SER A 25 -42.35 -20.37 35.80
N THR A 26 -41.99 -21.20 36.78
CA THR A 26 -41.42 -22.52 36.51
C THR A 26 -42.53 -23.54 36.30
N LEU A 27 -43.19 -23.46 35.16
CA LEU A 27 -43.87 -24.63 34.60
C LEU A 27 -42.79 -25.54 34.03
N ALA A 28 -42.50 -26.63 34.73
CA ALA A 28 -41.61 -27.70 34.31
C ALA A 28 -42.19 -28.35 33.04
N PHE A 29 -41.76 -27.92 31.88
CA PHE A 29 -41.80 -28.75 30.68
C PHE A 29 -40.70 -29.81 30.86
N ALA A 30 -41.08 -31.08 30.82
CA ALA A 30 -40.15 -32.19 30.76
C ALA A 30 -39.36 -32.08 29.45
N GLN A 31 -38.21 -31.44 29.48
CA GLN A 31 -37.28 -31.42 28.38
C GLN A 31 -36.54 -32.77 28.36
N ASN A 32 -36.78 -33.57 27.33
CA ASN A 32 -36.05 -34.81 27.12
C ASN A 32 -34.65 -34.48 26.67
N GLN A 33 -33.68 -34.94 27.41
CA GLN A 33 -32.27 -34.85 27.05
C GLN A 33 -31.99 -35.79 25.87
N VAL A 34 -31.48 -35.17 24.75
CA VAL A 34 -31.06 -35.89 23.55
C VAL A 34 -29.54 -35.91 23.51
N ASN A 35 -28.99 -37.12 23.51
CA ASN A 35 -27.57 -37.36 23.35
C ASN A 35 -27.27 -37.84 21.92
N GLY A 36 -26.15 -37.52 21.35
CA GLY A 36 -25.78 -38.03 20.05
C GLY A 36 -24.29 -37.98 19.78
N ILE A 37 -23.91 -38.70 18.73
CA ILE A 37 -22.55 -38.67 18.19
C ILE A 37 -22.59 -38.27 16.72
N VAL A 38 -21.75 -37.34 16.33
CA VAL A 38 -21.58 -36.88 14.96
C VAL A 38 -20.24 -37.37 14.42
N THR A 39 -20.29 -38.10 13.29
CA THR A 39 -19.11 -38.64 12.63
C THR A 39 -19.11 -38.26 11.14
N ASP A 40 -17.98 -38.45 10.49
CA ASP A 40 -17.90 -38.44 9.04
C ASP A 40 -18.28 -39.83 8.43
N LYS A 41 -18.19 -39.98 7.10
CA LYS A 41 -18.45 -41.24 6.40
C LYS A 41 -17.46 -42.35 6.77
N THR A 42 -16.25 -42.00 7.24
CA THR A 42 -15.24 -42.98 7.67
C THR A 42 -15.46 -43.46 9.11
N GLY A 43 -16.39 -42.81 9.83
CA GLY A 43 -16.69 -43.10 11.23
C GLY A 43 -15.82 -42.27 12.20
N GLU A 44 -15.03 -41.29 11.70
CA GLU A 44 -14.24 -40.38 12.54
C GLU A 44 -15.16 -39.35 13.21
N PRO A 45 -15.02 -39.13 14.55
CA PRO A 45 -15.87 -38.18 15.27
C PRO A 45 -15.56 -36.74 14.85
N LEU A 46 -16.61 -35.95 14.53
CA LEU A 46 -16.48 -34.55 14.16
C LEU A 46 -16.63 -33.65 15.38
N ILE A 47 -15.55 -32.94 15.71
CA ILE A 47 -15.43 -32.03 16.84
C ILE A 47 -15.89 -30.63 16.41
N GLY A 48 -16.70 -29.95 17.27
CA GLY A 48 -17.09 -28.58 16.99
C GLY A 48 -18.22 -28.44 16.00
N VAL A 49 -18.95 -29.51 15.66
CA VAL A 49 -20.18 -29.44 14.88
C VAL A 49 -21.22 -28.64 15.67
N ASN A 50 -21.78 -27.62 15.05
CA ASN A 50 -22.84 -26.82 15.64
C ASN A 50 -24.19 -27.60 15.53
N VAL A 51 -24.82 -27.86 16.65
CA VAL A 51 -26.10 -28.60 16.78
C VAL A 51 -27.12 -27.67 17.38
N VAL A 52 -28.11 -27.20 16.59
CA VAL A 52 -29.07 -26.17 17.01
C VAL A 52 -30.50 -26.63 16.74
N GLU A 53 -31.42 -26.44 17.66
CA GLU A 53 -32.84 -26.62 17.44
C GLU A 53 -33.36 -25.58 16.43
N LYS A 54 -33.90 -26.04 15.30
CA LYS A 54 -34.34 -25.18 14.18
C LYS A 54 -35.27 -24.08 14.62
N GLY A 55 -34.89 -22.83 14.31
CA GLY A 55 -35.65 -21.63 14.63
C GLY A 55 -35.56 -21.17 16.09
N THR A 56 -34.56 -21.67 16.86
CA THR A 56 -34.31 -21.26 18.24
C THR A 56 -32.81 -20.99 18.47
N THR A 57 -32.44 -20.45 19.61
CA THR A 57 -31.07 -20.30 20.10
C THR A 57 -30.59 -21.48 20.96
N ASN A 58 -31.43 -22.52 21.11
CA ASN A 58 -31.10 -23.72 21.88
C ASN A 58 -30.13 -24.58 21.07
N GLY A 59 -28.84 -24.57 21.40
CA GLY A 59 -27.82 -25.31 20.67
C GLY A 59 -26.57 -25.63 21.51
N VAL A 60 -25.76 -26.55 20.98
CA VAL A 60 -24.53 -27.03 21.56
C VAL A 60 -23.54 -27.37 20.44
N ILE A 61 -22.27 -27.40 20.74
CA ILE A 61 -21.23 -27.92 19.84
C ILE A 61 -20.77 -29.30 20.27
N THR A 62 -20.41 -30.18 19.34
CA THR A 62 -19.87 -31.50 19.64
C THR A 62 -18.52 -31.43 20.34
N ASP A 63 -18.29 -32.33 21.30
CA ASP A 63 -17.02 -32.46 22.03
C ASP A 63 -15.94 -33.22 21.22
N PHE A 64 -14.82 -33.53 21.86
CA PHE A 64 -13.68 -34.23 21.27
C PHE A 64 -13.96 -35.63 20.75
N ASN A 65 -15.06 -36.27 21.21
CA ASN A 65 -15.51 -37.55 20.74
C ASN A 65 -16.68 -37.43 19.74
N GLY A 66 -16.93 -36.19 19.22
CA GLY A 66 -18.07 -35.93 18.37
C GLY A 66 -19.43 -36.00 19.10
N GLN A 67 -19.44 -36.05 20.44
CA GLN A 67 -20.63 -36.20 21.24
C GLN A 67 -21.27 -34.86 21.53
N PHE A 68 -22.63 -34.85 21.58
CA PHE A 68 -23.41 -33.69 22.01
C PHE A 68 -24.52 -34.11 22.94
N THR A 69 -24.91 -33.20 23.78
CA THR A 69 -26.05 -33.35 24.67
C THR A 69 -26.89 -32.08 24.65
N LEU A 70 -28.13 -32.17 24.21
CA LEU A 70 -29.03 -31.01 24.07
C LEU A 70 -30.41 -31.32 24.64
N ASN A 71 -30.96 -30.41 25.43
CA ASN A 71 -32.32 -30.53 25.93
C ASN A 71 -33.30 -30.04 24.87
N VAL A 72 -34.02 -31.00 24.23
CA VAL A 72 -34.95 -30.68 23.15
C VAL A 72 -36.14 -31.66 23.17
N ALA A 73 -37.33 -31.17 22.83
CA ALA A 73 -38.52 -31.99 22.80
C ALA A 73 -38.54 -32.94 21.59
N GLN A 74 -39.13 -34.13 21.76
CA GLN A 74 -39.40 -35.05 20.65
C GLN A 74 -40.24 -34.36 19.57
N GLY A 75 -39.95 -34.65 18.30
CA GLY A 75 -40.62 -34.05 17.15
C GLY A 75 -39.99 -32.72 16.67
N LYS A 76 -39.08 -32.12 17.42
CA LYS A 76 -38.33 -30.93 16.98
C LYS A 76 -37.23 -31.33 16.01
N THR A 77 -36.80 -30.39 15.17
CA THR A 77 -35.71 -30.59 14.18
C THR A 77 -34.43 -29.97 14.69
N LEU A 78 -33.35 -30.74 14.71
CA LEU A 78 -32.01 -30.28 14.95
C LEU A 78 -31.28 -30.01 13.62
N VAL A 79 -30.56 -28.91 13.54
CA VAL A 79 -29.70 -28.52 12.42
C VAL A 79 -28.25 -28.80 12.83
N PHE A 80 -27.59 -29.64 12.08
CA PHE A 80 -26.16 -29.95 12.22
C PHE A 80 -25.40 -29.23 11.15
N SER A 81 -24.50 -28.32 11.54
CA SER A 81 -23.66 -27.57 10.61
C SER A 81 -22.21 -27.58 11.04
N TYR A 82 -21.32 -27.82 10.07
CA TYR A 82 -19.87 -27.85 10.30
C TYR A 82 -19.16 -27.40 9.05
N VAL A 83 -18.05 -26.69 9.22
CA VAL A 83 -17.24 -26.15 8.09
C VAL A 83 -16.69 -27.33 7.28
N GLY A 84 -16.95 -27.33 5.98
CA GLY A 84 -16.56 -28.41 5.07
C GLY A 84 -17.54 -29.60 5.00
N TYR A 85 -18.70 -29.51 5.64
CA TYR A 85 -19.73 -30.56 5.62
C TYR A 85 -21.10 -30.01 5.23
N THR A 86 -21.90 -30.84 4.54
CA THR A 86 -23.26 -30.49 4.16
C THR A 86 -24.15 -30.39 5.43
N THR A 87 -24.81 -29.25 5.59
CA THR A 87 -25.73 -29.03 6.70
C THR A 87 -26.90 -30.05 6.64
N GLN A 88 -27.18 -30.74 7.74
CA GLN A 88 -28.24 -31.74 7.86
C GLN A 88 -29.31 -31.30 8.86
N GLU A 89 -30.54 -31.55 8.52
CA GLU A 89 -31.67 -31.33 9.39
C GLU A 89 -32.28 -32.66 9.80
N ILE A 90 -32.31 -32.95 11.10
CA ILE A 90 -32.80 -34.23 11.62
C ILE A 90 -33.88 -34.01 12.69
N THR A 91 -35.03 -34.61 12.48
CA THR A 91 -36.10 -34.57 13.46
C THR A 91 -35.83 -35.57 14.60
N VAL A 92 -35.87 -35.10 15.83
CA VAL A 92 -35.66 -35.89 17.06
C VAL A 92 -36.78 -36.89 17.23
N LYS A 93 -36.45 -38.18 17.05
CA LYS A 93 -37.40 -39.32 17.23
C LYS A 93 -37.08 -40.16 18.46
N GLY A 94 -36.00 -39.90 19.17
CA GLY A 94 -35.54 -40.65 20.33
C GLY A 94 -34.51 -39.88 21.15
N SER A 95 -34.07 -40.43 22.28
CA SER A 95 -33.09 -39.82 23.17
C SER A 95 -31.61 -40.01 22.74
N SER A 96 -31.34 -40.79 21.70
CA SER A 96 -29.99 -40.99 21.16
C SER A 96 -30.00 -40.88 19.64
N LEU A 97 -29.03 -40.08 19.11
CA LEU A 97 -28.85 -39.80 17.66
C LEU A 97 -27.47 -40.16 17.22
N LYS A 98 -27.34 -40.88 16.08
CA LYS A 98 -26.06 -41.07 15.38
C LYS A 98 -26.14 -40.36 14.05
N ILE A 99 -25.33 -39.36 13.87
CA ILE A 99 -25.31 -38.48 12.71
C ILE A 99 -24.03 -38.74 11.91
N ILE A 100 -24.15 -39.02 10.64
CA ILE A 100 -23.03 -39.12 9.69
C ILE A 100 -23.14 -37.91 8.79
N MET A 101 -22.21 -36.99 8.92
CA MET A 101 -22.14 -35.81 8.04
C MET A 101 -21.41 -36.18 6.76
N GLU A 102 -21.92 -35.69 5.66
CA GLU A 102 -21.29 -35.80 4.36
C GLU A 102 -20.42 -34.60 4.12
N GLU A 103 -19.16 -34.84 3.71
CA GLU A 103 -18.27 -33.75 3.29
C GLU A 103 -18.97 -32.95 2.18
N ASP A 104 -19.01 -31.66 2.36
CA ASP A 104 -19.50 -30.76 1.32
C ASP A 104 -18.40 -30.66 0.26
N SER A 105 -18.52 -31.42 -0.80
CA SER A 105 -17.68 -31.31 -2.00
C SER A 105 -17.84 -29.96 -2.72
N LYS A 106 -18.69 -29.06 -2.16
CA LYS A 106 -18.90 -27.70 -2.61
C LYS A 106 -17.92 -26.69 -2.02
N THR A 107 -16.73 -27.07 -1.56
CA THR A 107 -15.63 -26.14 -1.25
C THR A 107 -15.24 -25.26 -2.47
N LEU A 108 -15.91 -25.41 -3.60
CA LEU A 108 -15.72 -24.64 -4.83
C LEU A 108 -16.67 -23.46 -5.03
N ASP A 109 -17.56 -23.18 -4.11
CA ASP A 109 -18.46 -22.03 -4.18
C ASP A 109 -17.87 -20.77 -3.46
N GLU A 110 -16.53 -20.63 -3.45
CA GLU A 110 -15.92 -19.40 -3.00
C GLU A 110 -16.38 -18.24 -3.89
N VAL A 111 -16.98 -17.23 -3.26
CA VAL A 111 -17.47 -16.04 -3.93
C VAL A 111 -16.34 -15.03 -4.02
N VAL A 112 -16.04 -14.58 -5.22
CA VAL A 112 -15.03 -13.56 -5.52
C VAL A 112 -15.74 -12.25 -5.87
N VAL A 113 -15.28 -11.14 -5.35
CA VAL A 113 -15.80 -9.83 -5.73
C VAL A 113 -15.23 -9.46 -7.10
N VAL A 114 -16.12 -9.20 -8.04
CA VAL A 114 -15.78 -8.82 -9.42
C VAL A 114 -16.49 -7.51 -9.72
N GLY A 115 -15.83 -6.40 -9.79
CA GLY A 115 -16.41 -5.07 -10.01
C GLY A 115 -17.93 -5.00 -10.27
N TYR A 116 -18.66 -4.28 -9.48
CA TYR A 116 -20.14 -4.16 -9.49
C TYR A 116 -20.91 -5.47 -9.27
N GLY A 117 -20.33 -6.45 -8.58
CA GLY A 117 -20.99 -7.72 -8.25
C GLY A 117 -20.03 -8.73 -7.65
N SER A 118 -20.54 -9.92 -7.43
CA SER A 118 -19.78 -11.08 -6.98
C SER A 118 -20.12 -12.29 -7.83
N MET A 119 -19.13 -13.17 -8.05
CA MET A 119 -19.29 -14.41 -8.83
C MET A 119 -18.70 -15.58 -8.07
N SER A 120 -19.21 -16.80 -8.34
CA SER A 120 -18.51 -18.00 -7.90
C SER A 120 -17.14 -18.10 -8.56
N ARG A 121 -16.11 -18.47 -7.80
CA ARG A 121 -14.73 -18.63 -8.31
C ARG A 121 -14.64 -19.54 -9.54
N LYS A 122 -15.46 -20.56 -9.58
CA LYS A 122 -15.55 -21.48 -10.75
C LYS A 122 -16.02 -20.78 -12.03
N ASP A 123 -16.84 -19.71 -11.92
CA ASP A 123 -17.41 -18.99 -13.05
C ASP A 123 -16.53 -17.80 -13.49
N VAL A 124 -15.44 -17.49 -12.74
CA VAL A 124 -14.50 -16.41 -13.09
C VAL A 124 -13.66 -16.80 -14.29
N THR A 125 -13.65 -15.94 -15.32
CA THR A 125 -12.87 -16.09 -16.57
C THR A 125 -11.56 -15.31 -16.57
N SER A 126 -11.37 -14.42 -15.61
CA SER A 126 -10.27 -13.47 -15.50
C SER A 126 -9.28 -13.83 -14.40
N SER A 127 -8.12 -13.14 -14.36
CA SER A 127 -7.08 -13.31 -13.35
C SER A 127 -7.39 -12.51 -12.09
N ILE A 128 -7.85 -13.18 -11.05
CA ILE A 128 -8.16 -12.56 -9.74
C ILE A 128 -7.51 -13.38 -8.63
N THR A 129 -6.78 -12.71 -7.75
CA THR A 129 -6.21 -13.30 -6.53
C THR A 129 -6.92 -12.75 -5.31
N THR A 130 -7.56 -13.63 -4.53
CA THR A 130 -8.23 -13.30 -3.27
C THR A 130 -7.32 -13.63 -2.09
N VAL A 131 -7.08 -12.67 -1.21
CA VAL A 131 -6.38 -12.85 0.06
C VAL A 131 -7.37 -12.57 1.19
N LYS A 132 -7.76 -13.59 1.94
CA LYS A 132 -8.66 -13.46 3.09
C LYS A 132 -7.92 -12.92 4.31
N ALA A 133 -8.66 -12.37 5.28
CA ALA A 133 -8.11 -11.76 6.49
C ALA A 133 -7.13 -12.65 7.25
N ASP A 134 -7.38 -13.96 7.34
CA ASP A 134 -6.53 -14.94 8.01
C ASP A 134 -5.21 -15.24 7.28
N LYS A 135 -5.09 -14.86 6.01
CA LYS A 135 -3.91 -15.03 5.16
C LYS A 135 -3.10 -13.75 4.95
N LEU A 136 -3.63 -12.60 5.39
CA LEU A 136 -2.92 -11.32 5.34
C LEU A 136 -1.68 -11.35 6.23
N ASN A 137 -0.69 -10.52 5.91
CA ASN A 137 0.51 -10.40 6.74
C ASN A 137 0.16 -9.82 8.12
N VAL A 138 0.82 -10.30 9.17
CA VAL A 138 0.66 -9.81 10.55
C VAL A 138 1.87 -8.96 10.91
N GLY A 139 1.63 -7.73 11.39
CA GLY A 139 2.71 -6.81 11.74
C GLY A 139 2.18 -5.42 12.14
N VAL A 140 3.10 -4.51 12.40
CA VAL A 140 2.81 -3.10 12.73
C VAL A 140 2.64 -2.34 11.41
N TYR A 141 1.49 -2.49 10.78
CA TYR A 141 1.19 -1.86 9.51
C TYR A 141 0.24 -0.67 9.67
N SER A 142 0.50 0.41 8.97
CA SER A 142 -0.37 1.59 8.88
C SER A 142 -1.15 1.65 7.57
N ASP A 143 -0.73 0.89 6.56
CA ASP A 143 -1.34 0.85 5.23
C ASP A 143 -1.79 -0.59 4.89
N PRO A 144 -3.07 -0.80 4.50
CA PRO A 144 -3.57 -2.10 4.06
C PRO A 144 -2.80 -2.74 2.90
N GLY A 145 -2.15 -1.93 2.06
CA GLY A 145 -1.31 -2.44 0.96
C GLY A 145 -0.12 -3.27 1.44
N GLN A 146 0.45 -2.94 2.61
CA GLN A 146 1.55 -3.69 3.21
C GLN A 146 1.17 -5.13 3.59
N LEU A 147 -0.13 -5.39 3.80
CA LEU A 147 -0.65 -6.72 4.11
C LEU A 147 -0.51 -7.70 2.94
N LEU A 148 -0.32 -7.18 1.71
CA LEU A 148 -0.28 -7.96 0.47
C LEU A 148 1.13 -8.35 0.02
N GLN A 149 2.19 -7.86 0.67
CA GLN A 149 3.57 -8.16 0.25
C GLN A 149 3.79 -9.67 0.12
N GLY A 150 4.21 -10.13 -1.07
CA GLY A 150 4.48 -11.53 -1.39
C GLY A 150 3.27 -12.46 -1.40
N LYS A 151 2.03 -11.96 -1.18
CA LYS A 151 0.80 -12.76 -1.20
C LYS A 151 0.19 -12.89 -2.59
N VAL A 152 0.51 -11.97 -3.49
CA VAL A 152 -0.04 -11.91 -4.84
C VAL A 152 1.12 -11.93 -5.84
N PRO A 153 1.16 -12.89 -6.78
CA PRO A 153 2.22 -12.93 -7.78
C PRO A 153 2.12 -11.70 -8.71
N GLY A 154 3.26 -11.16 -9.11
CA GLY A 154 3.35 -9.96 -9.94
C GLY A 154 3.06 -8.65 -9.22
N LEU A 155 2.68 -8.68 -7.93
CA LEU A 155 2.51 -7.51 -7.08
C LEU A 155 3.78 -7.27 -6.27
N THR A 156 4.44 -6.15 -6.51
CA THR A 156 5.58 -5.68 -5.71
C THR A 156 5.08 -4.65 -4.71
N VAL A 157 5.41 -4.86 -3.45
CA VAL A 157 5.09 -3.95 -2.35
C VAL A 157 6.37 -3.64 -1.61
N VAL A 158 6.79 -2.38 -1.63
CA VAL A 158 7.94 -1.90 -0.86
C VAL A 158 7.44 -1.25 0.41
N GLN A 159 7.85 -1.80 1.55
CA GLN A 159 7.42 -1.30 2.85
C GLN A 159 8.27 -0.12 3.29
N SER A 160 7.66 0.91 3.85
CA SER A 160 8.32 1.95 4.62
C SER A 160 8.25 1.65 6.11
N SER A 161 9.35 1.87 6.83
CA SER A 161 9.38 1.83 8.31
C SER A 161 9.06 3.19 8.94
N ASP A 162 9.02 4.25 8.15
CA ASP A 162 8.59 5.58 8.59
C ASP A 162 7.16 5.50 9.13
N PRO A 163 6.91 5.90 10.38
CA PRO A 163 5.57 5.85 10.96
C PRO A 163 4.58 6.79 10.27
N THR A 164 5.06 7.90 9.70
CA THR A 164 4.23 8.94 9.06
C THR A 164 3.97 8.67 7.58
N SER A 165 4.85 7.91 6.93
CA SER A 165 4.70 7.46 5.55
C SER A 165 3.68 6.32 5.52
N GLY A 166 2.41 6.68 5.40
CA GLY A 166 1.29 5.71 5.38
C GLY A 166 1.21 4.86 4.12
N THR A 167 1.94 5.19 3.06
CA THR A 167 1.80 4.54 1.75
C THR A 167 2.98 3.63 1.45
N ALA A 168 2.69 2.35 1.28
CA ALA A 168 3.61 1.44 0.61
C ALA A 168 3.66 1.80 -0.89
N SER A 169 4.83 1.77 -1.51
CA SER A 169 4.91 1.79 -2.98
C SER A 169 4.44 0.45 -3.52
N ILE A 170 3.38 0.46 -4.32
CA ILE A 170 2.75 -0.75 -4.86
C ILE A 170 2.78 -0.70 -6.38
N SER A 171 3.36 -1.72 -6.99
CA SER A 171 3.41 -1.87 -8.44
C SER A 171 2.90 -3.25 -8.85
N LEU A 172 2.14 -3.33 -9.95
CA LEU A 172 1.61 -4.58 -10.48
C LEU A 172 2.07 -4.79 -11.92
N ARG A 173 2.83 -5.90 -12.15
CA ARG A 173 3.31 -6.30 -13.47
C ARG A 173 4.17 -5.21 -14.16
N GLY A 174 5.05 -4.56 -13.39
CA GLY A 174 6.04 -3.60 -13.86
C GLY A 174 5.50 -2.22 -14.23
N ALA A 175 6.44 -1.29 -14.51
CA ALA A 175 6.14 0.07 -14.90
C ALA A 175 5.41 0.14 -16.25
N SER A 176 4.40 0.97 -16.35
CA SER A 176 3.53 1.09 -17.54
C SER A 176 3.19 2.53 -17.92
N SER A 177 3.92 3.50 -17.41
CA SER A 177 3.79 4.93 -17.75
C SER A 177 5.16 5.61 -17.63
N LEU A 178 5.33 6.76 -18.24
CA LEU A 178 6.46 7.68 -18.02
C LEU A 178 6.11 8.76 -16.98
N ARG A 179 4.97 8.61 -16.30
CA ARG A 179 4.55 9.45 -15.17
C ARG A 179 4.75 8.69 -13.86
N THR A 180 4.94 9.39 -12.77
CA THR A 180 5.18 8.83 -11.44
C THR A 180 3.92 8.83 -10.55
N GLY A 181 4.02 8.27 -9.34
CA GLY A 181 2.95 8.26 -8.35
C GLY A 181 1.72 7.46 -8.81
N ALA A 182 0.54 8.00 -8.61
CA ALA A 182 -0.74 7.33 -8.89
C ALA A 182 -0.87 6.81 -10.34
N ALA A 183 -0.11 7.35 -11.30
CA ALA A 183 -0.08 6.87 -12.68
C ALA A 183 0.49 5.45 -12.83
N MET A 184 1.24 4.96 -11.85
CA MET A 184 1.85 3.62 -11.83
C MET A 184 1.26 2.69 -10.77
N GLU A 185 0.42 3.21 -9.88
CA GLU A 185 -0.16 2.44 -8.78
C GLU A 185 -1.48 1.76 -9.19
N PRO A 186 -1.83 0.61 -8.58
CA PRO A 186 -3.13 0.00 -8.74
C PRO A 186 -4.25 0.90 -8.22
N TYR A 187 -5.43 0.79 -8.83
CA TYR A 187 -6.61 1.55 -8.40
C TYR A 187 -7.33 0.85 -7.26
N TYR A 188 -7.65 1.59 -6.20
CA TYR A 188 -8.31 1.03 -5.01
C TYR A 188 -9.83 1.21 -5.07
N VAL A 189 -10.54 0.16 -4.65
CA VAL A 189 -12.00 0.15 -4.51
C VAL A 189 -12.35 -0.45 -3.15
N ILE A 190 -13.00 0.30 -2.28
CA ILE A 190 -13.36 -0.12 -0.93
C ILE A 190 -14.87 -0.30 -0.82
N ASP A 191 -15.33 -1.49 -0.46
CA ASP A 191 -16.76 -1.87 -0.38
C ASP A 191 -17.56 -1.54 -1.66
N GLY A 192 -16.87 -1.62 -2.81
CA GLY A 192 -17.43 -1.29 -4.13
C GLY A 192 -17.42 0.19 -4.48
N ILE A 193 -16.78 1.05 -3.68
CA ILE A 193 -16.68 2.49 -3.91
C ILE A 193 -15.30 2.80 -4.49
N PRO A 194 -15.23 3.31 -5.72
CA PRO A 194 -13.96 3.52 -6.40
C PRO A 194 -13.19 4.74 -5.88
N GLY A 195 -11.85 4.62 -5.78
CA GLY A 195 -10.92 5.71 -5.51
C GLY A 195 -10.99 6.31 -4.11
N MET A 196 -11.42 5.53 -3.13
CA MET A 196 -11.38 5.91 -1.72
C MET A 196 -9.98 5.80 -1.14
N SER A 197 -9.67 6.63 -0.15
CA SER A 197 -8.39 6.60 0.55
C SER A 197 -8.25 5.34 1.41
N LEU A 198 -7.12 4.63 1.28
CA LEU A 198 -6.78 3.47 2.12
C LEU A 198 -6.68 3.83 3.60
N SER A 199 -6.31 5.06 3.92
CA SER A 199 -6.18 5.53 5.31
C SER A 199 -7.51 5.59 6.09
N LEU A 200 -8.65 5.37 5.42
CA LEU A 200 -9.95 5.20 6.09
C LEU A 200 -10.12 3.87 6.80
N ILE A 201 -9.41 2.82 6.37
CA ILE A 201 -9.68 1.45 6.80
C ILE A 201 -8.59 0.98 7.76
N ALA A 202 -9.03 0.49 8.93
CA ALA A 202 -8.14 -0.23 9.83
C ALA A 202 -7.88 -1.65 9.26
N PRO A 203 -6.64 -2.17 9.30
CA PRO A 203 -6.34 -3.54 8.84
C PRO A 203 -7.24 -4.62 9.46
N GLU A 204 -7.63 -4.45 10.72
CA GLU A 204 -8.48 -5.37 11.47
C GLU A 204 -9.93 -5.41 10.96
N ASP A 205 -10.38 -4.39 10.24
CA ASP A 205 -11.73 -4.31 9.67
C ASP A 205 -11.84 -4.99 8.30
N ILE A 206 -10.73 -5.44 7.73
CA ILE A 206 -10.70 -6.09 6.42
C ILE A 206 -11.19 -7.53 6.53
N GLU A 207 -12.08 -7.93 5.63
CA GLU A 207 -12.54 -9.32 5.43
C GLU A 207 -11.75 -10.04 4.35
N SER A 208 -11.54 -9.36 3.20
CA SER A 208 -10.74 -9.87 2.08
C SER A 208 -10.20 -8.74 1.23
N ILE A 209 -9.12 -9.04 0.51
CA ILE A 209 -8.58 -8.20 -0.54
C ILE A 209 -8.52 -9.03 -1.83
N ASP A 210 -9.20 -8.55 -2.87
CA ASP A 210 -9.20 -9.15 -4.20
C ASP A 210 -8.38 -8.29 -5.15
N VAL A 211 -7.34 -8.88 -5.76
CA VAL A 211 -6.47 -8.18 -6.71
C VAL A 211 -6.79 -8.62 -8.13
N LEU A 212 -7.31 -7.68 -8.93
CA LEU A 212 -7.65 -7.86 -10.34
C LEU A 212 -6.42 -7.52 -11.17
N ARG A 213 -5.86 -8.52 -11.85
CA ARG A 213 -4.54 -8.39 -12.48
C ARG A 213 -4.57 -8.31 -14.01
N ASP A 214 -5.66 -8.72 -14.65
CA ASP A 214 -5.77 -8.68 -16.10
C ASP A 214 -6.78 -7.66 -16.61
N ALA A 215 -6.66 -7.27 -17.87
CA ALA A 215 -7.52 -6.26 -18.49
C ALA A 215 -9.00 -6.72 -18.58
N SER A 216 -9.30 -8.01 -18.58
CA SER A 216 -10.69 -8.49 -18.62
C SER A 216 -11.40 -8.32 -17.28
N ALA A 217 -10.67 -8.49 -16.16
CA ALA A 217 -11.17 -8.19 -14.82
C ALA A 217 -11.33 -6.70 -14.59
N THR A 218 -10.37 -5.89 -15.08
CA THR A 218 -10.22 -4.49 -14.73
C THR A 218 -10.95 -3.54 -15.68
N ALA A 219 -11.32 -3.96 -16.89
CA ALA A 219 -11.96 -3.11 -17.91
C ALA A 219 -13.24 -2.41 -17.46
N ILE A 220 -13.96 -2.99 -16.49
CA ILE A 220 -15.15 -2.36 -15.90
C ILE A 220 -14.84 -1.06 -15.17
N TYR A 221 -13.58 -0.86 -14.73
CA TYR A 221 -13.05 0.36 -14.12
C TYR A 221 -12.39 1.30 -15.14
N GLY A 222 -12.26 0.85 -16.41
CA GLY A 222 -11.90 1.65 -17.58
C GLY A 222 -10.55 2.35 -17.48
N SER A 223 -10.60 3.67 -17.54
CA SER A 223 -9.43 4.54 -17.59
C SER A 223 -8.63 4.63 -16.29
N LYS A 224 -9.02 3.96 -15.24
CA LYS A 224 -8.31 3.95 -13.93
C LYS A 224 -7.60 2.64 -13.66
N ALA A 225 -7.66 1.69 -14.58
CA ALA A 225 -7.38 0.30 -14.32
C ALA A 225 -6.14 -0.27 -15.05
N ALA A 226 -5.32 0.58 -15.68
CA ALA A 226 -4.13 0.16 -16.42
C ALA A 226 -3.12 -0.63 -15.56
N ASN A 227 -3.04 -0.30 -14.27
CA ASN A 227 -2.11 -0.91 -13.32
C ASN A 227 -2.77 -1.94 -12.40
N GLY A 228 -3.97 -2.43 -12.80
CA GLY A 228 -4.74 -3.35 -11.97
C GLY A 228 -5.67 -2.63 -10.98
N VAL A 229 -6.48 -3.42 -10.28
CA VAL A 229 -7.45 -2.91 -9.29
C VAL A 229 -7.35 -3.77 -8.04
N ILE A 230 -7.31 -3.12 -6.88
CA ILE A 230 -7.33 -3.75 -5.57
C ILE A 230 -8.68 -3.46 -4.92
N LEU A 231 -9.49 -4.53 -4.75
CA LEU A 231 -10.80 -4.46 -4.12
C LEU A 231 -10.66 -4.84 -2.64
N ILE A 232 -11.00 -3.95 -1.74
CA ILE A 232 -11.00 -4.21 -0.30
C ILE A 232 -12.44 -4.38 0.15
N THR A 233 -12.74 -5.53 0.70
CA THR A 233 -14.01 -5.81 1.34
C THR A 233 -13.85 -5.76 2.84
N THR A 234 -14.65 -4.94 3.51
CA THR A 234 -14.63 -4.83 4.96
C THR A 234 -15.66 -5.76 5.60
N LYS A 235 -15.42 -6.12 6.87
CA LYS A 235 -16.32 -6.99 7.65
C LYS A 235 -17.72 -6.39 7.72
N LYS A 236 -18.72 -7.16 7.35
CA LYS A 236 -20.14 -6.80 7.40
C LYS A 236 -20.80 -7.47 8.60
N GLY A 237 -22.01 -7.06 8.92
CA GLY A 237 -22.81 -7.70 9.96
C GLY A 237 -23.14 -9.16 9.62
N SER A 238 -23.36 -9.97 10.66
CA SER A 238 -23.81 -11.35 10.52
C SER A 238 -25.27 -11.41 10.09
N LYS A 239 -25.65 -12.46 9.36
CA LYS A 239 -27.07 -12.80 9.12
C LYS A 239 -27.70 -13.57 10.28
N SER A 240 -26.90 -13.94 11.27
CA SER A 240 -27.39 -14.61 12.49
C SER A 240 -27.89 -13.57 13.51
N GLU A 241 -28.88 -13.94 14.34
CA GLU A 241 -29.37 -13.07 15.40
C GLU A 241 -28.40 -12.85 16.57
N HIS A 242 -27.20 -13.43 16.48
CA HIS A 242 -26.15 -13.23 17.46
C HIS A 242 -25.31 -11.99 17.16
N THR A 243 -25.19 -11.14 18.16
CA THR A 243 -24.25 -10.03 18.15
C THR A 243 -22.90 -10.51 18.70
N SER A 244 -21.84 -10.27 17.97
CA SER A 244 -20.46 -10.58 18.36
C SER A 244 -19.71 -9.28 18.61
N VAL A 245 -19.02 -9.21 19.73
CA VAL A 245 -18.08 -8.11 20.04
C VAL A 245 -16.68 -8.68 19.96
N ASN A 246 -15.81 -8.02 19.18
CA ASN A 246 -14.42 -8.40 19.03
C ASN A 246 -13.52 -7.29 19.54
N TYR A 247 -12.50 -7.66 20.27
CA TYR A 247 -11.43 -6.77 20.71
C TYR A 247 -10.10 -7.32 20.23
N SER A 248 -9.35 -6.51 19.50
CA SER A 248 -7.98 -6.82 19.05
C SER A 248 -7.04 -5.75 19.57
N ALA A 249 -5.92 -6.16 20.14
CA ALA A 249 -4.88 -5.21 20.54
C ALA A 249 -3.50 -5.83 20.38
N TYR A 250 -2.49 -4.98 20.14
CA TYR A 250 -1.10 -5.39 20.22
C TYR A 250 -0.21 -4.30 20.82
N LEU A 251 0.92 -4.73 21.35
CA LEU A 251 2.06 -3.93 21.77
C LEU A 251 3.28 -4.38 20.98
N ALA A 252 4.01 -3.44 20.39
CA ALA A 252 5.19 -3.72 19.59
C ALA A 252 6.40 -2.91 20.02
N PHE A 253 7.58 -3.50 19.84
CA PHE A 253 8.89 -2.90 20.10
C PHE A 253 9.70 -2.96 18.81
N ASP A 254 10.01 -1.78 18.28
CA ASP A 254 10.73 -1.63 17.03
C ASP A 254 12.16 -1.17 17.29
N ASN A 255 13.12 -1.85 16.67
CA ASN A 255 14.53 -1.50 16.71
C ASN A 255 15.07 -1.43 15.28
N ILE A 256 16.16 -0.68 15.07
CA ILE A 256 16.84 -0.67 13.78
C ILE A 256 17.31 -2.09 13.37
N ALA A 257 17.03 -2.50 12.15
CA ALA A 257 17.39 -3.83 11.65
C ALA A 257 18.88 -3.95 11.33
N LYS A 258 19.47 -2.93 10.69
CA LYS A 258 20.90 -2.87 10.33
C LYS A 258 21.35 -1.40 10.34
N ARG A 259 22.52 -1.13 10.95
CA ARG A 259 23.20 0.18 10.88
C ARG A 259 24.25 0.15 9.78
N LEU A 260 24.60 1.32 9.25
CA LEU A 260 25.79 1.47 8.42
C LEU A 260 27.04 1.33 9.29
N ASP A 261 28.08 0.73 8.72
CA ASP A 261 29.34 0.51 9.43
C ASP A 261 30.26 1.74 9.27
N MET A 262 29.91 2.80 10.03
CA MET A 262 30.66 4.07 10.06
C MET A 262 31.87 3.97 10.99
N MET A 263 32.91 4.77 10.74
CA MET A 263 34.07 4.83 11.66
C MET A 263 33.65 5.36 13.02
N THR A 264 34.17 4.79 14.08
CA THR A 264 34.18 5.40 15.41
C THR A 264 35.15 6.58 15.44
N ALA A 265 35.07 7.44 16.46
CA ALA A 265 36.00 8.55 16.61
C ALA A 265 37.48 8.10 16.64
N ASP A 266 37.78 7.00 17.33
CA ASP A 266 39.15 6.47 17.44
C ASP A 266 39.65 5.88 16.11
N GLU A 267 38.77 5.17 15.38
CA GLU A 267 39.10 4.69 14.03
C GLU A 267 39.34 5.85 13.07
N LEU A 268 38.52 6.92 13.13
CA LEU A 268 38.70 8.11 12.30
C LEU A 268 40.01 8.85 12.61
N ARG A 269 40.37 8.98 13.91
CA ARG A 269 41.65 9.55 14.33
C ARG A 269 42.83 8.71 13.84
N THR A 270 42.74 7.39 13.94
CA THR A 270 43.76 6.45 13.49
C THR A 270 43.95 6.55 11.96
N TYR A 271 42.84 6.49 11.21
CA TYR A 271 42.87 6.64 9.76
C TYR A 271 43.47 7.95 9.32
N ALA A 272 43.09 9.08 9.93
CA ALA A 272 43.62 10.38 9.62
C ALA A 272 45.14 10.48 9.89
N LYS A 273 45.62 9.90 11.02
CA LYS A 273 47.03 9.83 11.36
C LYS A 273 47.84 9.02 10.35
N GLU A 274 47.33 7.84 9.97
CA GLU A 274 48.01 6.95 9.01
C GLU A 274 48.12 7.56 7.61
N ASN A 275 47.13 8.39 7.23
CA ASN A 275 47.09 9.05 5.91
C ASN A 275 47.58 10.51 5.93
N ASN A 276 48.18 10.98 7.06
CA ASN A 276 48.65 12.34 7.23
C ASN A 276 47.57 13.41 6.98
N ILE A 277 46.31 13.14 7.38
CA ILE A 277 45.15 14.02 7.30
C ILE A 277 45.06 14.81 8.60
N THR A 278 45.01 16.13 8.52
CA THR A 278 44.70 16.97 9.67
C THR A 278 43.20 16.98 9.88
N LEU A 279 42.73 16.57 11.08
CA LEU A 279 41.32 16.62 11.45
C LEU A 279 41.00 18.03 11.95
N PRO A 280 40.10 18.77 11.27
CA PRO A 280 39.61 20.04 11.79
C PRO A 280 38.65 19.76 12.94
N ASN A 281 38.67 20.67 13.93
CA ASN A 281 37.66 20.71 15.03
C ASN A 281 37.54 19.43 15.88
N ASP A 282 38.60 18.61 16.01
CA ASP A 282 38.59 17.52 17.00
C ASP A 282 38.50 18.11 18.43
N LYS A 283 37.34 17.89 19.07
CA LYS A 283 37.07 18.33 20.46
C LYS A 283 37.36 17.25 21.50
N GLY A 284 37.98 16.14 21.11
CA GLY A 284 38.24 14.98 21.97
C GLY A 284 37.00 14.14 22.32
N ALA A 285 35.88 14.41 21.72
CA ALA A 285 34.66 13.62 21.95
C ALA A 285 34.71 12.26 21.22
N ASN A 286 33.79 11.37 21.62
CA ASN A 286 33.55 10.07 20.99
C ASN A 286 32.04 9.88 20.93
N THR A 287 31.37 10.62 20.03
CA THR A 287 29.91 10.68 19.94
C THR A 287 29.41 9.66 18.93
N ASN A 288 28.53 8.75 19.36
CA ASN A 288 27.80 7.87 18.48
C ASN A 288 26.43 8.50 18.11
N TRP A 289 26.38 9.19 17.00
CA TRP A 289 25.18 9.94 16.57
C TRP A 289 23.97 9.04 16.34
N ASN A 290 24.18 7.76 15.96
CA ASN A 290 23.08 6.82 15.84
C ASN A 290 22.41 6.53 17.20
N ASP A 291 23.17 6.48 18.31
CA ASP A 291 22.59 6.26 19.65
C ASP A 291 21.87 7.51 20.18
N GLU A 292 22.32 8.70 19.78
CA GLU A 292 21.68 9.97 20.14
C GLU A 292 20.35 10.19 19.39
N VAL A 293 20.27 9.75 18.16
CA VAL A 293 19.12 9.97 17.27
C VAL A 293 18.10 8.85 17.36
N LEU A 294 18.55 7.59 17.51
CA LEU A 294 17.68 6.42 17.49
C LEU A 294 17.16 6.07 18.90
N ARG A 295 16.03 5.36 18.92
CA ARG A 295 15.42 4.78 20.12
C ARG A 295 14.83 3.41 19.81
N THR A 296 14.60 2.60 20.85
CA THR A 296 13.61 1.54 20.77
C THR A 296 12.22 2.19 20.76
N ALA A 297 11.49 2.02 19.66
CA ALA A 297 10.16 2.60 19.52
C ALA A 297 9.09 1.65 20.06
N ILE A 298 8.09 2.20 20.74
CA ILE A 298 6.98 1.45 21.32
C ILE A 298 5.70 1.83 20.58
N SER A 299 5.05 0.85 19.96
CA SER A 299 3.83 1.05 19.22
C SER A 299 2.70 0.20 19.81
N HIS A 300 1.48 0.70 19.78
CA HIS A 300 0.32 -0.09 20.19
C HIS A 300 -0.92 0.24 19.35
N ASN A 301 -1.80 -0.74 19.26
CA ASN A 301 -3.06 -0.64 18.53
C ASN A 301 -4.19 -1.28 19.33
N HIS A 302 -5.37 -0.69 19.25
CA HIS A 302 -6.60 -1.18 19.86
C HIS A 302 -7.73 -1.07 18.83
N ASN A 303 -8.43 -2.16 18.59
CA ASN A 303 -9.63 -2.19 17.74
C ASN A 303 -10.75 -2.90 18.49
N VAL A 304 -11.91 -2.25 18.55
CA VAL A 304 -13.15 -2.81 19.06
C VAL A 304 -14.15 -2.85 17.92
N SER A 305 -14.76 -3.99 17.64
CA SER A 305 -15.82 -4.10 16.66
C SER A 305 -17.02 -4.85 17.19
N ILE A 306 -18.19 -4.43 16.76
CA ILE A 306 -19.47 -5.07 17.02
C ILE A 306 -20.11 -5.43 15.69
N ASN A 307 -20.50 -6.70 15.54
CA ASN A 307 -21.12 -7.21 14.33
C ASN A 307 -22.37 -8.01 14.71
N GLY A 308 -23.45 -7.77 14.01
CA GLY A 308 -24.70 -8.48 14.30
C GLY A 308 -25.71 -8.32 13.17
N GLY A 309 -26.90 -8.87 13.37
CA GLY A 309 -27.96 -8.70 12.41
C GLY A 309 -29.01 -9.79 12.44
N SER A 310 -29.72 -9.86 11.35
CA SER A 310 -30.74 -10.85 11.04
C SER A 310 -30.77 -11.07 9.52
N GLU A 311 -31.66 -11.91 9.05
CA GLU A 311 -31.88 -12.07 7.59
C GLU A 311 -32.23 -10.76 6.87
N LYS A 312 -32.89 -9.84 7.59
CA LYS A 312 -33.36 -8.55 7.02
C LYS A 312 -32.46 -7.39 7.30
N THR A 313 -31.79 -7.37 8.44
CA THR A 313 -30.94 -6.23 8.84
C THR A 313 -29.59 -6.73 9.29
N GLN A 314 -28.51 -6.14 8.79
CA GLN A 314 -27.13 -6.42 9.16
C GLN A 314 -26.47 -5.12 9.58
N TYR A 315 -25.68 -5.15 10.64
CA TYR A 315 -24.93 -4.00 11.09
C TYR A 315 -23.53 -4.39 11.55
N SER A 316 -22.62 -3.46 11.37
CA SER A 316 -21.24 -3.56 11.85
C SER A 316 -20.78 -2.17 12.25
N ALA A 317 -20.11 -2.08 13.38
CA ALA A 317 -19.44 -0.84 13.79
C ALA A 317 -18.07 -1.19 14.37
N SER A 318 -17.07 -0.35 14.12
CA SER A 318 -15.75 -0.51 14.70
C SER A 318 -15.17 0.84 15.11
N MET A 319 -14.29 0.80 16.10
CA MET A 319 -13.44 1.90 16.53
C MET A 319 -12.01 1.40 16.67
N SER A 320 -11.07 2.14 16.12
CA SER A 320 -9.65 1.81 16.16
C SER A 320 -8.84 2.98 16.67
N TYR A 321 -7.83 2.68 17.47
CA TYR A 321 -6.80 3.62 17.89
C TYR A 321 -5.44 2.98 17.68
N GLN A 322 -4.56 3.68 16.98
CA GLN A 322 -3.19 3.27 16.74
C GLN A 322 -2.25 4.40 17.16
N ASN A 323 -1.23 4.06 17.95
CA ASN A 323 -0.08 4.90 18.18
C ASN A 323 1.16 4.13 17.71
N LYS A 324 1.89 4.70 16.77
CA LYS A 324 3.10 4.11 16.19
C LYS A 324 4.25 5.09 16.39
N GLN A 325 5.15 4.77 17.32
CA GLN A 325 6.38 5.51 17.44
C GLN A 325 7.37 5.10 16.36
N GLY A 326 8.15 6.07 15.86
CA GLY A 326 9.28 5.79 15.00
C GLY A 326 10.56 5.55 15.80
N ILE A 327 11.49 4.79 15.22
CA ILE A 327 12.82 4.54 15.81
C ILE A 327 13.74 5.76 15.77
N VAL A 328 13.47 6.72 14.89
CA VAL A 328 14.10 8.04 14.90
C VAL A 328 13.32 8.93 15.85
N ARG A 329 13.99 9.55 16.82
CA ARG A 329 13.36 10.49 17.75
C ARG A 329 12.72 11.64 16.97
N GLY A 330 11.56 12.14 17.43
CA GLY A 330 10.79 13.16 16.72
C GLY A 330 9.87 12.62 15.62
N THR A 331 9.83 11.30 15.40
CA THR A 331 8.90 10.68 14.44
C THR A 331 7.86 9.84 15.14
N ASP A 332 6.59 10.20 14.98
CA ASP A 332 5.45 9.54 15.64
C ASP A 332 4.21 9.63 14.75
N PHE A 333 3.30 8.67 14.88
CA PHE A 333 2.03 8.65 14.17
C PHE A 333 0.91 8.18 15.10
N GLU A 334 -0.15 8.95 15.17
CA GLU A 334 -1.39 8.58 15.85
C GLU A 334 -2.55 8.54 14.86
N ARG A 335 -3.42 7.58 15.03
CA ARG A 335 -4.65 7.46 14.25
C ARG A 335 -5.81 7.02 15.12
N PHE A 336 -6.90 7.75 15.04
CA PHE A 336 -8.21 7.34 15.53
C PHE A 336 -9.14 7.15 14.34
N GLY A 337 -9.83 6.01 14.28
CA GLY A 337 -10.75 5.66 13.21
C GLY A 337 -12.06 5.11 13.74
N GLY A 338 -13.13 5.38 13.02
CA GLY A 338 -14.45 4.81 13.31
C GLY A 338 -15.18 4.47 12.02
N ARG A 339 -15.88 3.36 12.03
CA ARG A 339 -16.68 2.88 10.92
C ARG A 339 -18.04 2.41 11.41
N ALA A 340 -19.09 2.68 10.61
CA ALA A 340 -20.43 2.15 10.82
C ALA A 340 -21.03 1.70 9.49
N PHE A 341 -21.56 0.50 9.47
CA PHE A 341 -22.25 -0.11 8.34
C PHE A 341 -23.64 -0.59 8.79
N LEU A 342 -24.64 -0.26 8.01
CA LEU A 342 -26.01 -0.72 8.19
C LEU A 342 -26.58 -1.14 6.83
N GLN A 343 -27.10 -2.37 6.74
CA GLN A 343 -27.86 -2.82 5.59
C GLN A 343 -29.21 -3.32 6.05
N THR A 344 -30.29 -2.92 5.39
CA THR A 344 -31.63 -3.37 5.71
C THR A 344 -32.47 -3.61 4.45
N LYS A 345 -33.41 -4.54 4.55
CA LYS A 345 -34.39 -4.84 3.50
C LYS A 345 -35.71 -4.17 3.78
N ALA A 346 -36.32 -3.60 2.78
CA ALA A 346 -37.62 -2.90 2.80
C ALA A 346 -38.49 -3.36 1.62
N LEU A 347 -39.71 -2.87 1.55
CA LEU A 347 -40.69 -3.17 0.49
C LEU A 347 -40.88 -4.67 0.22
N ASN A 348 -41.15 -5.44 1.26
CA ASN A 348 -41.27 -6.91 1.21
C ASN A 348 -40.00 -7.56 0.61
N ASP A 349 -38.84 -7.17 1.13
CA ASP A 349 -37.50 -7.62 0.75
C ASP A 349 -37.04 -7.25 -0.69
N ARG A 350 -37.82 -6.45 -1.43
CA ARG A 350 -37.50 -6.00 -2.78
C ARG A 350 -36.48 -4.84 -2.83
N LEU A 351 -36.38 -4.06 -1.78
CA LEU A 351 -35.43 -2.94 -1.68
C LEU A 351 -34.40 -3.24 -0.61
N THR A 352 -33.13 -3.31 -0.97
CA THR A 352 -32.01 -3.36 -0.04
C THR A 352 -31.38 -1.98 0.04
N LEU A 353 -31.36 -1.40 1.23
CA LEU A 353 -30.66 -0.15 1.52
C LEU A 353 -29.40 -0.45 2.32
N ALA A 354 -28.27 0.10 1.93
CA ALA A 354 -27.01 0.00 2.67
C ALA A 354 -26.39 1.39 2.87
N PHE A 355 -25.95 1.66 4.09
CA PHE A 355 -25.29 2.89 4.49
C PHE A 355 -23.94 2.52 5.08
N ASN A 356 -22.90 3.23 4.66
CA ASN A 356 -21.55 3.10 5.19
C ASN A 356 -21.02 4.49 5.51
N VAL A 357 -20.48 4.67 6.71
CA VAL A 357 -19.83 5.89 7.16
C VAL A 357 -18.47 5.50 7.74
N ASN A 358 -17.43 6.12 7.25
CA ASN A 358 -16.06 5.97 7.74
C ASN A 358 -15.52 7.34 8.10
N ALA A 359 -14.88 7.45 9.24
CA ALA A 359 -14.21 8.66 9.69
C ALA A 359 -12.84 8.29 10.27
N ALA A 360 -11.84 9.06 9.94
CA ALA A 360 -10.51 8.89 10.51
C ALA A 360 -9.86 10.26 10.77
N GLN A 361 -9.12 10.33 11.86
CA GLN A 361 -8.23 11.44 12.15
C GLN A 361 -6.85 10.86 12.42
N SER A 362 -5.82 11.41 11.78
CA SER A 362 -4.44 11.05 12.06
C SER A 362 -3.60 12.30 12.30
N LYS A 363 -2.59 12.12 13.13
CA LYS A 363 -1.54 13.08 13.40
C LYS A 363 -0.20 12.40 13.21
N GLY A 364 0.66 12.96 12.37
CA GLY A 364 2.00 12.49 12.16
C GLY A 364 3.00 13.58 12.51
N THR A 365 4.06 13.23 13.25
CA THR A 365 5.22 14.08 13.46
C THR A 365 6.39 13.43 12.73
N THR A 366 7.08 14.19 11.90
CA THR A 366 8.25 13.70 11.16
C THR A 366 9.45 14.60 11.42
N VAL A 367 10.62 14.15 11.04
CA VAL A 367 11.81 14.98 10.94
C VAL A 367 12.03 15.38 9.49
N ASP A 368 12.66 16.51 9.24
CA ASP A 368 12.89 16.96 7.88
C ASP A 368 13.71 15.92 7.10
N SER A 369 13.19 15.53 5.96
CA SER A 369 13.83 14.54 5.11
C SER A 369 14.97 15.10 4.27
N ALA A 370 14.92 16.33 3.81
CA ALA A 370 16.03 17.04 3.18
C ALA A 370 15.64 18.46 2.75
N LYS A 371 16.00 19.46 3.50
CA LYS A 371 16.13 20.81 2.97
C LYS A 371 17.61 21.15 2.87
N ASP A 372 17.99 21.86 1.84
CA ASP A 372 19.38 22.19 1.55
C ASP A 372 20.35 20.99 1.46
N GLY A 373 19.80 19.80 1.14
CA GLY A 373 20.61 18.60 0.88
C GLY A 373 21.06 17.81 2.10
N GLN A 374 20.59 18.14 3.32
CA GLN A 374 20.90 17.38 4.52
C GLN A 374 19.61 16.99 5.27
N SER A 375 19.46 15.71 5.58
CA SER A 375 18.41 15.17 6.44
C SER A 375 18.96 14.69 7.78
N VAL A 376 18.08 14.48 8.77
CA VAL A 376 18.45 13.82 10.03
C VAL A 376 19.01 12.42 9.76
N PHE A 377 18.47 11.69 8.76
CA PHE A 377 18.94 10.34 8.39
C PHE A 377 20.36 10.35 7.81
N ASP A 378 20.74 11.42 7.17
CA ASP A 378 22.04 11.67 6.63
C ASP A 378 23.00 12.09 7.76
N ALA A 379 22.62 13.12 8.52
CA ALA A 379 23.43 13.70 9.57
C ALA A 379 23.81 12.66 10.65
N MET A 380 22.91 11.76 11.06
CA MET A 380 23.21 10.74 12.06
C MET A 380 24.32 9.76 11.65
N ASN A 381 24.69 9.72 10.36
CA ASN A 381 25.77 8.86 9.87
C ASN A 381 27.06 9.63 9.66
N TYR A 382 27.02 10.78 8.99
CA TYR A 382 28.27 11.44 8.59
C TYR A 382 28.66 12.65 9.46
N TYR A 383 27.80 13.10 10.41
CA TYR A 383 28.23 14.16 11.32
C TYR A 383 29.45 13.72 12.15
N SER A 384 30.36 14.66 12.47
CA SER A 384 31.64 14.33 13.08
C SER A 384 31.50 13.58 14.41
N PRO A 385 32.08 12.39 14.59
CA PRO A 385 32.06 11.70 15.88
C PRO A 385 33.07 12.32 16.89
N LEU A 386 33.89 13.28 16.44
CA LEU A 386 34.96 13.94 17.20
C LEU A 386 34.45 15.10 18.05
N VAL A 387 33.17 15.47 17.90
CA VAL A 387 32.57 16.62 18.56
C VAL A 387 31.45 16.24 19.52
N PRO A 388 31.21 17.02 20.59
CA PRO A 388 30.12 16.74 21.53
C PRO A 388 28.76 17.13 20.93
N VAL A 389 27.67 16.65 21.54
CA VAL A 389 26.29 17.02 21.18
C VAL A 389 26.04 18.51 21.52
N THR A 390 26.50 18.96 22.67
CA THR A 390 26.34 20.34 23.16
C THR A 390 27.68 20.93 23.60
N ASN A 391 27.80 22.24 23.52
CA ASN A 391 28.88 23.01 24.12
C ASN A 391 28.77 22.99 25.66
N ALA A 392 29.82 23.49 26.35
CA ALA A 392 29.86 23.57 27.82
C ALA A 392 28.77 24.49 28.42
N ASP A 393 28.26 25.42 27.63
CA ASP A 393 27.17 26.31 27.98
C ASP A 393 25.76 25.75 27.74
N GLY A 394 25.68 24.49 27.25
CA GLY A 394 24.44 23.82 26.93
C GLY A 394 23.84 24.16 25.56
N SER A 395 24.46 25.04 24.78
CA SER A 395 24.07 25.29 23.39
C SER A 395 24.43 24.10 22.48
N TRP A 396 23.71 23.94 21.38
CA TRP A 396 24.04 22.91 20.40
C TRP A 396 25.41 23.15 19.77
N TYR A 397 26.22 22.10 19.71
CA TYR A 397 27.47 22.19 18.95
C TYR A 397 27.19 22.44 17.47
N SER A 398 27.85 23.42 16.87
CA SER A 398 27.72 23.77 15.46
C SER A 398 29.08 24.13 14.89
N ASP A 399 29.43 23.55 13.75
CA ASP A 399 30.61 23.92 12.98
C ASP A 399 30.15 24.68 11.74
N LYS A 400 30.26 26.01 11.83
CA LYS A 400 29.89 26.92 10.73
C LYS A 400 30.94 26.99 9.60
N THR A 401 32.07 26.32 9.75
CA THR A 401 33.12 26.29 8.69
C THR A 401 32.77 25.27 7.59
N ILE A 402 31.88 24.32 7.91
CA ILE A 402 31.43 23.31 6.97
C ILE A 402 29.99 23.68 6.54
N SER A 403 29.82 23.87 5.24
CA SER A 403 28.49 24.14 4.67
C SER A 403 27.53 22.97 4.89
N GLN A 404 26.27 23.25 5.16
CA GLN A 404 25.21 22.24 5.33
C GLN A 404 25.62 21.10 6.30
N ASN A 405 26.11 21.48 7.48
CA ASN A 405 26.59 20.54 8.50
C ASN A 405 25.85 20.79 9.80
N PHE A 406 24.64 20.26 9.93
CA PHE A 406 23.75 20.47 11.05
C PHE A 406 23.82 19.31 12.04
N ASN A 407 23.84 19.64 13.32
CA ASN A 407 23.78 18.67 14.41
C ASN A 407 22.45 17.93 14.40
N PRO A 408 22.42 16.60 14.20
CA PRO A 408 21.16 15.87 14.05
C PRO A 408 20.26 15.91 15.29
N VAL A 409 20.84 16.05 16.50
CA VAL A 409 20.07 16.18 17.72
C VAL A 409 19.43 17.57 17.82
N SER A 410 20.15 18.61 17.37
CA SER A 410 19.57 19.96 17.24
C SER A 410 18.39 19.96 16.28
N MET A 411 18.52 19.33 15.11
CA MET A 411 17.44 19.25 14.11
C MET A 411 16.17 18.59 14.71
N ILE A 412 16.31 17.52 15.48
CA ILE A 412 15.17 16.83 16.10
C ILE A 412 14.49 17.68 17.20
N ASN A 413 15.24 18.49 17.92
CA ASN A 413 14.71 19.22 19.07
C ASN A 413 14.22 20.62 18.73
N GLU A 414 14.81 21.26 17.70
CA GLU A 414 14.52 22.64 17.36
C GLU A 414 13.62 22.79 16.12
N ASP A 415 13.46 21.72 15.35
CA ASP A 415 12.64 21.71 14.14
C ASP A 415 11.47 20.73 14.30
N THR A 416 10.25 21.21 14.07
CA THR A 416 9.02 20.42 14.22
C THR A 416 8.25 20.39 12.90
N PHE A 417 7.92 19.20 12.43
CA PHE A 417 7.09 18.98 11.25
C PHE A 417 5.88 18.12 11.65
N GLU A 418 4.70 18.66 11.51
CA GLU A 418 3.47 18.01 11.93
C GLU A 418 2.44 18.00 10.83
N ASN A 419 1.82 16.85 10.66
CA ASN A 419 0.82 16.57 9.65
C ASN A 419 -0.46 16.08 10.33
N ASN A 420 -1.53 16.85 10.19
CA ASN A 420 -2.85 16.51 10.71
C ASN A 420 -3.81 16.27 9.56
N LYS A 421 -4.37 15.05 9.49
CA LYS A 421 -5.32 14.66 8.47
C LYS A 421 -6.66 14.28 9.10
N LYS A 422 -7.75 14.82 8.57
CA LYS A 422 -9.12 14.41 8.89
C LYS A 422 -9.78 13.93 7.62
N LEU A 423 -10.47 12.81 7.71
CA LEU A 423 -11.07 12.16 6.57
C LEU A 423 -12.46 11.67 6.97
N LEU A 424 -13.47 12.07 6.22
CA LEU A 424 -14.86 11.63 6.36
C LEU A 424 -15.36 11.07 5.03
N GLN A 425 -16.00 9.92 5.08
CA GLN A 425 -16.62 9.31 3.92
C GLN A 425 -17.99 8.78 4.28
N GLY A 426 -18.97 9.09 3.45
CA GLY A 426 -20.33 8.56 3.53
C GLY A 426 -20.79 7.94 2.22
N THR A 427 -21.48 6.81 2.30
CA THR A 427 -22.06 6.15 1.13
C THR A 427 -23.48 5.67 1.45
N ALA A 428 -24.39 5.93 0.53
CA ALA A 428 -25.74 5.38 0.53
C ALA A 428 -25.96 4.57 -0.76
N LYS A 429 -26.34 3.31 -0.62
CA LYS A 429 -26.60 2.39 -1.74
C LYS A 429 -28.00 1.82 -1.63
N GLY A 430 -28.75 1.88 -2.73
CA GLY A 430 -30.05 1.24 -2.91
C GLY A 430 -29.98 0.17 -3.99
N THR A 431 -30.49 -1.03 -3.71
CA THR A 431 -30.69 -2.09 -4.71
C THR A 431 -32.15 -2.47 -4.73
N LEU A 432 -32.81 -2.25 -5.86
CA LEU A 432 -34.22 -2.58 -6.07
C LEU A 432 -34.35 -3.78 -6.98
N ASP A 433 -34.94 -4.86 -6.47
CA ASP A 433 -35.34 -6.04 -7.21
C ASP A 433 -36.64 -5.69 -7.98
N ILE A 434 -36.51 -5.26 -9.26
CA ILE A 434 -37.63 -4.96 -10.14
C ILE A 434 -38.42 -6.23 -10.44
N THR A 435 -37.68 -7.29 -10.81
CA THR A 435 -38.16 -8.67 -10.89
C THR A 435 -37.14 -9.59 -10.18
N LYS A 436 -37.41 -10.90 -10.12
CA LYS A 436 -36.42 -11.87 -9.60
C LYS A 436 -35.09 -11.90 -10.37
N ASP A 437 -35.10 -11.52 -11.64
CA ASP A 437 -33.97 -11.57 -12.55
C ASP A 437 -33.39 -10.19 -12.89
N LEU A 438 -34.14 -9.10 -12.59
CA LEU A 438 -33.76 -7.73 -12.95
C LEU A 438 -33.66 -6.87 -11.70
N LYS A 439 -32.47 -6.28 -11.50
CA LYS A 439 -32.14 -5.40 -10.37
C LYS A 439 -31.67 -4.05 -10.84
N TRP A 440 -32.08 -3.01 -10.16
CA TRP A 440 -31.55 -1.67 -10.33
C TRP A 440 -30.76 -1.27 -9.09
N ASN A 441 -29.57 -0.71 -9.31
CA ASN A 441 -28.66 -0.25 -8.26
C ASN A 441 -28.40 1.23 -8.41
N LEU A 442 -28.38 1.95 -7.29
CA LEU A 442 -27.98 3.35 -7.18
C LEU A 442 -27.04 3.49 -5.99
N SER A 443 -25.91 4.14 -6.17
CA SER A 443 -24.93 4.45 -5.13
C SER A 443 -24.55 5.93 -5.20
N LEU A 444 -24.56 6.59 -4.04
CA LEU A 444 -24.10 7.95 -3.84
C LEU A 444 -22.99 7.93 -2.80
N SER A 445 -21.84 8.52 -3.13
CA SER A 445 -20.69 8.58 -2.20
C SER A 445 -20.14 9.99 -2.14
N TYR A 446 -19.73 10.38 -0.94
CA TYR A 446 -19.06 11.63 -0.65
C TYR A 446 -17.85 11.39 0.23
N GLN A 447 -16.71 11.99 -0.10
CA GLN A 447 -15.51 12.03 0.72
C GLN A 447 -15.05 13.46 0.89
N ASP A 448 -14.63 13.79 2.09
CA ASP A 448 -14.04 15.07 2.48
C ASP A 448 -12.72 14.76 3.22
N GLU A 449 -11.64 15.30 2.72
CA GLU A 449 -10.31 15.16 3.26
C GLU A 449 -9.74 16.53 3.57
N GLN A 450 -9.42 16.75 4.83
CA GLN A 450 -8.78 17.96 5.31
C GLN A 450 -7.38 17.60 5.81
N TYR A 451 -6.40 18.34 5.34
CA TYR A 451 -5.00 18.16 5.63
C TYR A 451 -4.40 19.47 6.11
N ILE A 452 -3.71 19.46 7.26
CA ILE A 452 -3.00 20.60 7.79
C ILE A 452 -1.53 20.21 7.98
N TRP A 453 -0.66 20.88 7.25
CA TRP A 453 0.79 20.83 7.43
C TRP A 453 1.22 21.98 8.33
N ASN A 454 1.97 21.68 9.38
CA ASN A 454 2.58 22.64 10.29
C ASN A 454 4.08 22.39 10.32
N GLU A 455 4.84 23.46 10.23
CA GLU A 455 6.30 23.47 10.32
C GLU A 455 6.69 24.57 11.29
N TYR A 456 7.64 24.31 12.19
CA TYR A 456 8.18 25.29 13.10
C TYR A 456 9.67 25.08 13.31
N HIS A 457 10.43 26.13 13.12
CA HIS A 457 11.84 26.21 13.46
C HIS A 457 12.01 27.19 14.60
N THR A 458 12.62 26.78 15.71
CA THR A 458 12.85 27.67 16.84
C THR A 458 13.92 28.71 16.54
N SER A 459 14.03 29.72 17.40
CA SER A 459 15.12 30.70 17.34
C SER A 459 16.52 30.10 17.50
N LYS A 460 16.62 28.85 18.01
CA LYS A 460 17.86 28.10 18.22
C LYS A 460 18.13 27.09 17.10
N SER A 461 17.25 26.96 16.13
CA SER A 461 17.46 26.07 15.01
C SER A 461 18.73 26.45 14.27
N GLN A 462 19.60 25.46 14.04
CA GLN A 462 20.82 25.67 13.26
C GLN A 462 20.54 25.80 11.75
N TYR A 463 19.39 25.32 11.37
CA TYR A 463 18.88 25.21 10.03
C TYR A 463 18.21 26.51 9.55
N ASN A 464 17.58 27.24 10.46
CA ASN A 464 16.84 28.45 10.18
C ASN A 464 17.41 29.64 10.96
N THR A 465 17.91 30.66 10.24
CA THR A 465 18.51 31.86 10.81
C THR A 465 17.52 33.02 10.98
N ARG A 466 16.20 32.75 10.85
CA ARG A 466 15.15 33.78 10.83
C ARG A 466 14.58 34.15 12.20
N ASN A 467 15.21 33.71 13.30
CA ASN A 467 14.79 33.93 14.67
C ASN A 467 13.38 33.38 14.95
N GLY A 468 13.18 32.12 14.66
CA GLY A 468 11.90 31.45 14.69
C GLY A 468 11.13 31.61 13.38
N GLU A 469 10.62 30.49 12.84
CA GLU A 469 9.83 30.48 11.61
C GLU A 469 8.71 29.45 11.74
N ALA A 470 7.52 29.80 11.32
CA ALA A 470 6.36 28.95 11.28
C ALA A 470 5.73 28.95 9.90
N LYS A 471 5.44 27.76 9.39
CA LYS A 471 4.67 27.56 8.18
C LYS A 471 3.45 26.72 8.50
N ARG A 472 2.28 27.16 8.03
CA ARG A 472 1.05 26.43 8.21
C ARG A 472 0.23 26.45 6.95
N ILE A 473 -0.10 25.26 6.41
CA ILE A 473 -0.87 25.10 5.18
C ILE A 473 -2.07 24.21 5.50
N ALA A 474 -3.26 24.68 5.16
CA ALA A 474 -4.49 23.91 5.21
C ALA A 474 -4.93 23.58 3.76
N THR A 475 -5.23 22.32 3.49
CA THR A 475 -5.70 21.84 2.18
C THR A 475 -6.98 21.05 2.37
N GLU A 476 -7.95 21.26 1.51
CA GLU A 476 -9.21 20.50 1.45
C GLU A 476 -9.35 19.83 0.09
N ASN A 477 -9.68 18.51 0.09
CA ASN A 477 -9.98 17.75 -1.10
C ASN A 477 -11.37 17.10 -0.95
N LYS A 478 -12.21 17.22 -1.96
CA LYS A 478 -13.58 16.69 -1.96
C LYS A 478 -13.81 15.77 -3.13
N LYS A 479 -14.48 14.66 -2.88
CA LYS A 479 -14.84 13.70 -3.91
C LYS A 479 -16.32 13.37 -3.85
N LYS A 480 -16.99 13.42 -5.00
CA LYS A 480 -18.42 13.10 -5.16
C LYS A 480 -18.58 12.07 -6.26
N ILE A 481 -19.28 10.97 -5.95
CA ILE A 481 -19.50 9.89 -6.90
C ILE A 481 -20.98 9.52 -6.92
N LEU A 482 -21.54 9.40 -8.12
CA LEU A 482 -22.83 8.80 -8.39
C LEU A 482 -22.63 7.61 -9.33
N GLU A 483 -23.13 6.45 -8.96
CA GLU A 483 -23.15 5.25 -9.80
C GLU A 483 -24.53 4.67 -9.87
N THR A 484 -24.98 4.32 -11.07
CA THR A 484 -26.26 3.64 -11.28
C THR A 484 -26.13 2.58 -12.36
N TYR A 485 -26.67 1.40 -12.11
CA TYR A 485 -26.60 0.31 -13.06
C TYR A 485 -27.73 -0.69 -12.89
N ILE A 486 -28.03 -1.40 -13.95
CA ILE A 486 -29.05 -2.45 -14.02
C ILE A 486 -28.32 -3.77 -14.25
N ASN A 487 -28.74 -4.80 -13.50
CA ASN A 487 -28.30 -6.18 -13.67
C ASN A 487 -29.50 -7.03 -14.08
N TYR A 488 -29.29 -7.88 -15.09
CA TYR A 488 -30.21 -8.95 -15.46
C TYR A 488 -29.47 -10.27 -15.41
N ASP A 489 -29.94 -11.24 -14.58
CA ASP A 489 -29.36 -12.55 -14.42
C ASP A 489 -30.45 -13.60 -14.57
N HIS A 490 -30.33 -14.44 -15.60
CA HIS A 490 -31.31 -15.51 -15.88
C HIS A 490 -30.62 -16.80 -16.37
N THR A 491 -31.18 -17.94 -15.99
CA THR A 491 -30.74 -19.27 -16.48
C THR A 491 -31.83 -19.89 -17.35
N PHE A 492 -31.54 -19.99 -18.65
CA PHE A 492 -32.41 -20.62 -19.61
C PHE A 492 -32.11 -22.13 -19.71
N ALA A 493 -33.15 -22.93 -19.79
CA ALA A 493 -33.08 -24.40 -19.96
C ALA A 493 -32.13 -25.09 -18.95
N ASN A 494 -31.83 -24.48 -17.80
CA ASN A 494 -30.90 -24.94 -16.76
C ASN A 494 -29.43 -25.11 -17.20
N ILE A 495 -29.05 -24.70 -18.43
CA ILE A 495 -27.72 -24.89 -19.01
C ILE A 495 -27.13 -23.58 -19.57
N HIS A 496 -27.95 -22.58 -19.88
CA HIS A 496 -27.52 -21.30 -20.41
C HIS A 496 -27.71 -20.21 -19.33
N LYS A 497 -26.64 -19.84 -18.63
CA LYS A 497 -26.67 -18.79 -17.64
C LYS A 497 -26.20 -17.49 -18.30
N LEU A 498 -27.06 -16.48 -18.33
CA LEU A 498 -26.80 -15.18 -18.93
C LEU A 498 -26.91 -14.10 -17.86
N GLY A 499 -25.84 -13.31 -17.69
CA GLY A 499 -25.79 -12.10 -16.89
C GLY A 499 -25.51 -10.89 -17.80
N LEU A 500 -26.33 -9.87 -17.70
CA LEU A 500 -26.16 -8.60 -18.42
C LEU A 500 -26.08 -7.47 -17.41
N MET A 501 -25.21 -6.50 -17.67
CA MET A 501 -25.12 -5.27 -16.88
C MET A 501 -24.97 -4.09 -17.82
N ALA A 502 -25.65 -2.98 -17.50
CA ALA A 502 -25.47 -1.68 -18.14
C ALA A 502 -25.51 -0.59 -17.07
N GLY A 503 -24.60 0.37 -17.13
CA GLY A 503 -24.49 1.37 -16.09
C GLY A 503 -23.90 2.70 -16.55
N TYR A 504 -24.04 3.66 -15.65
CA TYR A 504 -23.55 5.03 -15.76
C TYR A 504 -22.88 5.43 -14.45
N SER A 505 -21.77 6.17 -14.53
CA SER A 505 -21.16 6.82 -13.37
C SER A 505 -20.81 8.28 -13.69
N TRP A 506 -20.89 9.09 -12.64
CA TRP A 506 -20.43 10.48 -12.63
C TRP A 506 -19.55 10.67 -11.39
N GLU A 507 -18.41 11.33 -11.60
CA GLU A 507 -17.45 11.63 -10.55
C GLU A 507 -16.97 13.07 -10.68
N GLN A 508 -16.81 13.74 -9.54
CA GLN A 508 -16.14 15.04 -9.45
C GLN A 508 -15.16 14.99 -8.29
N ASN A 509 -13.92 15.36 -8.57
CA ASN A 509 -12.88 15.63 -7.60
C ASN A 509 -12.60 17.13 -7.59
N ASP A 510 -12.65 17.72 -6.43
CA ASP A 510 -12.26 19.09 -6.14
C ASP A 510 -11.01 18.99 -5.25
N ASP A 511 -9.83 19.18 -5.84
CA ASP A 511 -8.52 18.95 -5.19
C ASP A 511 -7.74 20.27 -5.06
N ASN A 512 -6.74 20.30 -4.18
CA ASN A 512 -5.80 21.42 -3.98
C ASN A 512 -6.44 22.75 -3.53
N ASP A 513 -7.60 22.73 -2.88
CA ASP A 513 -8.15 23.93 -2.23
C ASP A 513 -7.33 24.22 -0.97
N SER A 514 -6.24 24.98 -1.16
CA SER A 514 -5.27 25.21 -0.10
C SER A 514 -4.95 26.67 0.17
N PHE A 515 -4.75 26.97 1.46
CA PHE A 515 -4.31 28.25 1.96
C PHE A 515 -3.22 28.06 3.02
N GLY A 516 -2.16 28.85 2.94
CA GLY A 516 -1.08 28.79 3.91
C GLY A 516 -0.37 30.10 4.14
N LEU A 517 0.26 30.20 5.31
CA LEU A 517 1.09 31.32 5.72
C LEU A 517 2.47 30.82 6.13
N ASP A 518 3.48 31.64 5.83
CA ASP A 518 4.86 31.49 6.26
C ASP A 518 5.24 32.79 6.99
N VAL A 519 5.54 32.68 8.28
CA VAL A 519 5.81 33.82 9.17
C VAL A 519 7.08 33.56 10.00
N TYR A 520 7.83 34.61 10.31
CA TYR A 520 9.11 34.46 10.99
C TYR A 520 9.42 35.67 11.91
N ASP A 521 10.56 35.60 12.63
CA ASP A 521 11.00 36.57 13.63
C ASP A 521 10.03 36.59 14.82
N PHE A 522 9.90 35.42 15.48
CA PHE A 522 9.01 35.24 16.62
C PHE A 522 9.52 35.95 17.87
N TYR A 523 8.59 36.50 18.64
CA TYR A 523 8.89 37.10 19.96
C TYR A 523 9.42 36.04 20.95
N ASN A 524 8.90 34.80 20.88
CA ASN A 524 9.37 33.63 21.63
C ASN A 524 8.90 32.34 20.94
N ASP A 525 9.50 31.20 21.32
CA ASP A 525 9.22 29.87 20.74
C ASP A 525 8.08 29.11 21.46
N ASN A 526 7.43 29.66 22.48
CA ASN A 526 6.54 28.86 23.36
C ASN A 526 5.26 28.35 22.69
N THR A 527 4.74 29.10 21.71
CA THR A 527 3.46 28.77 21.07
C THR A 527 3.60 28.19 19.68
N THR A 528 4.80 28.16 19.13
CA THR A 528 5.14 27.59 17.83
C THR A 528 4.16 28.07 16.72
N PHE A 529 3.72 27.18 15.84
CA PHE A 529 2.72 27.46 14.80
C PHE A 529 1.27 27.60 15.32
N TYR A 530 1.02 27.46 16.64
CA TYR A 530 -0.32 27.64 17.18
C TYR A 530 -0.68 29.10 17.41
N ASN A 531 0.29 30.02 17.42
CA ASN A 531 0.04 31.45 17.51
C ASN A 531 0.94 32.27 16.59
N LEU A 532 0.55 32.35 15.32
CA LEU A 532 1.28 33.06 14.27
C LEU A 532 1.37 34.57 14.51
N ASN A 533 0.51 35.13 15.38
CA ASN A 533 0.52 36.58 15.72
C ASN A 533 1.75 37.00 16.52
N LEU A 534 2.53 36.07 17.04
CA LEU A 534 3.80 36.38 17.73
C LEU A 534 4.99 36.58 16.77
N ALA A 535 4.79 36.36 15.49
CA ALA A 535 5.76 36.66 14.44
C ALA A 535 5.71 38.14 14.07
N ASN A 536 6.88 38.76 13.90
CA ASN A 536 7.01 40.14 13.48
C ASN A 536 6.98 40.31 11.96
N LYS A 537 7.24 39.23 11.22
CA LYS A 537 7.41 39.30 9.76
C LYS A 537 6.67 38.16 9.09
N MET A 538 6.26 38.39 7.87
CA MET A 538 5.64 37.44 6.99
C MET A 538 6.41 37.40 5.65
N ASP A 539 6.50 36.25 5.01
CA ASP A 539 7.11 36.16 3.70
C ASP A 539 6.24 36.85 2.63
N TRP A 540 6.67 38.06 2.31
CA TRP A 540 6.15 38.85 1.20
C TRP A 540 7.28 39.02 0.19
N GLN A 541 7.10 38.56 -1.02
CA GLN A 541 8.02 38.94 -2.10
C GLN A 541 7.53 40.26 -2.74
N ASN A 542 8.34 41.31 -2.60
CA ASN A 542 8.12 42.60 -3.26
C ASN A 542 6.70 43.18 -3.09
N GLY A 543 6.13 43.04 -1.89
CA GLY A 543 4.78 43.57 -1.58
C GLY A 543 3.61 42.64 -1.93
N GLY A 544 3.85 41.40 -2.30
CA GLY A 544 2.82 40.38 -2.51
C GLY A 544 3.04 39.10 -1.68
N ILE A 545 1.98 38.35 -1.43
CA ILE A 545 2.07 37.02 -0.76
C ILE A 545 2.86 36.08 -1.66
N THR A 546 3.83 35.37 -1.10
CA THR A 546 4.56 34.36 -1.87
C THR A 546 3.59 33.24 -2.29
N SER A 547 3.60 32.86 -3.56
CA SER A 547 2.67 31.88 -4.15
C SER A 547 2.91 30.44 -3.66
N ASN A 548 3.96 30.16 -2.90
CA ASN A 548 4.37 28.80 -2.55
C ASN A 548 3.46 28.11 -1.55
N ASN A 549 2.61 28.86 -0.82
CA ASN A 549 1.76 28.32 0.24
C ASN A 549 0.27 28.29 -0.11
N ASN A 550 -0.10 28.75 -1.30
CA ASN A 550 -1.49 28.78 -1.75
C ASN A 550 -1.63 27.91 -3.01
N GLY A 551 -2.35 26.81 -2.89
CA GLY A 551 -2.78 26.03 -4.04
C GLY A 551 -3.97 26.68 -4.72
N HIS A 552 -4.26 26.23 -5.90
CA HIS A 552 -5.47 26.60 -6.64
C HIS A 552 -6.41 25.41 -6.72
N LEU A 553 -7.68 25.66 -6.52
CA LEU A 553 -8.72 24.65 -6.65
C LEU A 553 -8.70 24.03 -8.05
N GLU A 554 -8.50 22.71 -8.10
CA GLU A 554 -8.58 21.92 -9.33
C GLU A 554 -9.85 21.07 -9.32
N THR A 555 -10.70 21.26 -10.33
CA THR A 555 -11.90 20.44 -10.50
C THR A 555 -11.75 19.48 -11.67
N LEU A 556 -11.68 18.20 -11.36
CA LEU A 556 -11.68 17.10 -12.33
C LEU A 556 -13.07 16.46 -12.38
N ARG A 557 -13.66 16.36 -13.58
CA ARG A 557 -14.94 15.68 -13.81
C ARG A 557 -14.79 14.51 -14.76
N MET A 558 -15.43 13.41 -14.40
CA MET A 558 -15.47 12.20 -15.24
C MET A 558 -16.90 11.67 -15.33
N ILE A 559 -17.29 11.26 -16.52
CA ILE A 559 -18.53 10.51 -16.77
C ILE A 559 -18.23 9.25 -17.55
N SER A 560 -18.97 8.19 -17.24
CA SER A 560 -18.70 6.88 -17.84
C SER A 560 -19.99 6.14 -18.15
N PHE A 561 -19.98 5.42 -19.27
CA PHE A 561 -20.98 4.45 -19.66
C PHE A 561 -20.32 3.09 -19.79
N TYR A 562 -20.93 2.06 -19.22
CA TYR A 562 -20.35 0.73 -19.25
C TYR A 562 -21.39 -0.37 -19.39
N GLY A 563 -20.97 -1.48 -20.00
CA GLY A 563 -21.78 -2.67 -20.16
C GLY A 563 -20.94 -3.93 -20.05
N ARG A 564 -21.52 -5.01 -19.51
CA ARG A 564 -20.90 -6.31 -19.39
C ARG A 564 -21.88 -7.42 -19.70
N ILE A 565 -21.37 -8.43 -20.38
CA ILE A 565 -22.07 -9.67 -20.68
C ILE A 565 -21.26 -10.80 -20.04
N ASN A 566 -21.92 -11.62 -19.21
CA ASN A 566 -21.39 -12.88 -18.70
C ASN A 566 -22.27 -13.99 -19.25
N TYR A 567 -21.69 -14.99 -19.90
CA TYR A 567 -22.40 -16.13 -20.41
C TYR A 567 -21.71 -17.43 -20.01
N SER A 568 -22.48 -18.37 -19.52
CA SER A 568 -21.99 -19.70 -19.17
C SER A 568 -22.87 -20.77 -19.85
N PHE A 569 -22.24 -21.64 -20.59
CA PHE A 569 -22.88 -22.80 -21.21
C PHE A 569 -22.51 -24.07 -20.45
N ASN A 570 -23.51 -24.70 -19.85
CA ASN A 570 -23.42 -25.94 -19.09
C ASN A 570 -22.34 -25.90 -17.98
N SER A 571 -22.04 -24.73 -17.45
CA SER A 571 -20.92 -24.49 -16.50
C SER A 571 -19.54 -24.94 -17.00
N LYS A 572 -19.37 -25.20 -18.31
CA LYS A 572 -18.14 -25.65 -18.95
C LYS A 572 -17.44 -24.56 -19.74
N TYR A 573 -18.19 -23.84 -20.57
CA TYR A 573 -17.68 -22.79 -21.44
C TYR A 573 -18.20 -21.46 -20.94
N LEU A 574 -17.28 -20.57 -20.60
CA LEU A 574 -17.57 -19.29 -19.96
C LEU A 574 -17.05 -18.18 -20.86
N LEU A 575 -17.86 -17.14 -21.04
CA LEU A 575 -17.53 -15.94 -21.80
C LEU A 575 -17.86 -14.72 -20.93
N GLN A 576 -16.94 -13.77 -20.86
CA GLN A 576 -17.19 -12.42 -20.38
C GLN A 576 -16.78 -11.42 -21.46
N ALA A 577 -17.62 -10.42 -21.71
CA ALA A 577 -17.27 -9.28 -22.55
C ALA A 577 -17.68 -8.00 -21.82
N THR A 578 -16.81 -7.01 -21.84
CA THR A 578 -17.03 -5.71 -21.19
C THR A 578 -16.67 -4.59 -22.16
N ILE A 579 -17.45 -3.55 -22.16
CA ILE A 579 -17.14 -2.28 -22.84
C ILE A 579 -17.38 -1.14 -21.88
N ARG A 580 -16.43 -0.21 -21.81
CA ARG A 580 -16.56 1.02 -21.06
C ARG A 580 -16.12 2.21 -21.89
N ARG A 581 -16.84 3.31 -21.77
CA ARG A 581 -16.52 4.58 -22.40
C ARG A 581 -16.47 5.68 -21.37
N ASP A 582 -15.28 6.24 -21.16
CA ASP A 582 -15.01 7.30 -20.19
C ASP A 582 -14.77 8.63 -20.88
N GLY A 583 -15.33 9.71 -20.33
CA GLY A 583 -15.08 11.09 -20.72
C GLY A 583 -14.53 11.87 -19.53
N SER A 584 -13.36 12.52 -19.69
CA SER A 584 -12.71 13.31 -18.65
C SER A 584 -12.45 14.74 -19.09
N SER A 585 -12.60 15.68 -18.14
CA SER A 585 -12.30 17.10 -18.37
C SER A 585 -10.80 17.40 -18.49
N ALA A 586 -9.91 16.50 -18.05
CA ALA A 586 -8.46 16.68 -18.05
C ALA A 586 -7.81 16.56 -19.43
N PHE A 587 -8.45 15.84 -20.36
CA PHE A 587 -7.89 15.59 -21.69
C PHE A 587 -8.28 16.66 -22.71
N GLY A 588 -7.50 16.72 -23.79
CA GLY A 588 -7.67 17.66 -24.88
C GLY A 588 -9.08 17.60 -25.49
N LYS A 589 -9.57 18.75 -25.98
CA LYS A 589 -10.94 18.85 -26.48
C LYS A 589 -11.29 17.85 -27.59
N ASN A 590 -10.28 17.39 -28.34
CA ASN A 590 -10.43 16.42 -29.43
C ASN A 590 -10.48 14.98 -28.94
N ASN A 591 -9.97 14.68 -27.75
CA ASN A 591 -9.77 13.31 -27.22
C ASN A 591 -10.30 13.10 -25.79
N ARG A 592 -11.35 13.84 -25.39
CA ARG A 592 -11.95 13.70 -24.05
C ARG A 592 -12.50 12.32 -23.76
N TRP A 593 -12.87 11.57 -24.79
CA TRP A 593 -13.51 10.27 -24.68
C TRP A 593 -12.57 9.13 -25.04
N GLY A 594 -12.40 8.17 -24.10
CA GLY A 594 -11.73 6.90 -24.31
C GLY A 594 -12.72 5.74 -24.30
N THR A 595 -12.46 4.70 -25.10
CA THR A 595 -13.27 3.48 -25.15
C THR A 595 -12.38 2.27 -24.87
N PHE A 596 -12.80 1.43 -23.91
CA PHE A 596 -12.03 0.35 -23.33
C PHE A 596 -12.82 -0.96 -23.43
N PRO A 597 -12.64 -1.75 -24.52
CA PRO A 597 -13.25 -3.06 -24.69
C PRO A 597 -12.38 -4.16 -24.07
N SER A 598 -13.04 -5.24 -23.60
CA SER A 598 -12.36 -6.47 -23.20
C SER A 598 -13.22 -7.70 -23.42
N ALA A 599 -12.58 -8.85 -23.60
CA ALA A 599 -13.23 -10.15 -23.65
C ALA A 599 -12.36 -11.21 -22.99
N SER A 600 -12.99 -12.18 -22.33
CA SER A 600 -12.32 -13.37 -21.81
C SER A 600 -13.16 -14.61 -22.01
N LEU A 601 -12.46 -15.72 -22.20
CA LEU A 601 -13.01 -17.06 -22.34
C LEU A 601 -12.40 -17.97 -21.30
N ALA A 602 -13.19 -18.86 -20.72
CA ALA A 602 -12.67 -19.95 -19.91
C ALA A 602 -13.35 -21.27 -20.28
N TRP A 603 -12.51 -22.31 -20.25
CA TRP A 603 -12.93 -23.68 -20.50
C TRP A 603 -12.62 -24.52 -19.25
N ARG A 604 -13.66 -24.97 -18.56
CA ARG A 604 -13.54 -25.91 -17.44
C ARG A 604 -13.35 -27.33 -18.00
N MET A 605 -12.10 -27.68 -18.27
CA MET A 605 -11.71 -28.97 -18.84
C MET A 605 -12.07 -30.12 -17.90
N SER A 606 -12.04 -29.89 -16.57
CA SER A 606 -12.45 -30.89 -15.57
C SER A 606 -13.91 -31.32 -15.70
N GLU A 607 -14.76 -30.54 -16.36
CA GLU A 607 -16.17 -30.90 -16.63
C GLU A 607 -16.34 -31.75 -17.88
N GLU A 608 -15.29 -31.94 -18.67
CA GLU A 608 -15.33 -32.80 -19.84
C GLU A 608 -15.20 -34.28 -19.47
N LYS A 609 -15.94 -35.16 -20.18
CA LYS A 609 -15.98 -36.58 -19.86
C LYS A 609 -14.59 -37.21 -19.90
N PHE A 610 -13.78 -36.87 -20.94
CA PHE A 610 -12.44 -37.43 -21.10
C PHE A 610 -11.45 -37.04 -20.02
N ILE A 611 -11.67 -35.89 -19.31
CA ILE A 611 -10.87 -35.48 -18.14
C ILE A 611 -11.43 -36.11 -16.88
N LYS A 612 -12.77 -36.11 -16.71
CA LYS A 612 -13.43 -36.77 -15.57
C LYS A 612 -13.09 -38.24 -15.45
N ASP A 613 -13.05 -38.93 -16.58
CA ASP A 613 -12.75 -40.37 -16.64
C ASP A 613 -11.28 -40.68 -16.17
N LEU A 614 -10.38 -39.69 -16.21
CA LEU A 614 -9.01 -39.83 -15.67
C LEU A 614 -8.99 -39.89 -14.12
N ASN A 615 -9.98 -39.32 -13.45
CA ASN A 615 -10.11 -39.24 -11.99
C ASN A 615 -8.82 -38.72 -11.27
N VAL A 616 -8.13 -37.77 -11.91
CA VAL A 616 -6.86 -37.16 -11.43
C VAL A 616 -7.08 -35.73 -10.97
N PHE A 617 -7.91 -34.96 -11.71
CA PHE A 617 -8.12 -33.55 -11.47
C PHE A 617 -9.41 -33.28 -10.71
N ASP A 618 -9.35 -32.53 -9.64
CA ASP A 618 -10.53 -31.99 -8.96
C ASP A 618 -11.07 -30.77 -9.71
N ASP A 619 -10.16 -29.92 -10.21
CA ASP A 619 -10.47 -28.82 -11.12
C ASP A 619 -9.33 -28.64 -12.13
N LEU A 620 -9.68 -28.33 -13.36
CA LEU A 620 -8.76 -27.99 -14.42
C LEU A 620 -9.45 -26.99 -15.35
N LYS A 621 -8.98 -25.75 -15.37
CA LYS A 621 -9.60 -24.66 -16.12
C LYS A 621 -8.57 -23.88 -16.90
N PHE A 622 -8.76 -23.77 -18.21
CA PHE A 622 -7.98 -22.94 -19.12
C PHE A 622 -8.68 -21.60 -19.32
N ARG A 623 -7.93 -20.51 -19.28
CA ARG A 623 -8.43 -19.14 -19.44
C ARG A 623 -7.60 -18.37 -20.45
N VAL A 624 -8.28 -17.53 -21.25
CA VAL A 624 -7.65 -16.55 -22.12
C VAL A 624 -8.46 -15.27 -22.08
N GLY A 625 -7.80 -14.15 -21.93
CA GLY A 625 -8.41 -12.83 -21.87
C GLY A 625 -7.58 -11.82 -22.66
N TYR A 626 -8.26 -10.91 -23.33
CA TYR A 626 -7.67 -9.75 -23.97
C TYR A 626 -8.53 -8.53 -23.68
N GLY A 627 -7.89 -7.42 -23.38
CA GLY A 627 -8.61 -6.18 -23.12
C GLY A 627 -7.73 -4.95 -23.22
N VAL A 628 -8.39 -3.82 -23.30
CA VAL A 628 -7.78 -2.49 -23.32
C VAL A 628 -8.31 -1.70 -22.13
N SER A 629 -7.41 -1.10 -21.37
CA SER A 629 -7.70 -0.12 -20.31
C SER A 629 -6.99 1.20 -20.58
N GLY A 630 -7.44 2.27 -19.93
CA GLY A 630 -6.79 3.57 -19.99
C GLY A 630 -6.05 3.88 -18.70
N ASN A 631 -5.26 4.96 -18.70
CA ASN A 631 -4.62 5.51 -17.52
C ASN A 631 -4.88 7.00 -17.40
N SER A 632 -5.79 7.36 -16.48
CA SER A 632 -6.12 8.75 -16.13
C SER A 632 -5.62 9.15 -14.73
N LEU A 633 -5.00 8.25 -14.00
CA LEU A 633 -4.52 8.52 -12.64
C LEU A 633 -3.28 9.40 -12.66
N GLY A 634 -3.11 10.25 -11.64
CA GLY A 634 -1.99 11.17 -11.54
C GLY A 634 -1.94 12.22 -12.65
N PHE A 635 -3.10 12.60 -13.22
CA PHE A 635 -3.22 13.59 -14.27
C PHE A 635 -3.92 14.84 -13.75
N GLY A 636 -3.26 16.02 -13.85
CA GLY A 636 -3.83 17.29 -13.38
C GLY A 636 -5.06 17.71 -14.18
N ALA A 637 -5.99 18.35 -13.52
CA ALA A 637 -7.28 18.76 -14.12
C ALA A 637 -7.12 19.69 -15.35
N TYR A 638 -6.00 20.43 -15.40
CA TYR A 638 -5.75 21.46 -16.40
C TYR A 638 -4.57 21.15 -17.34
N SER A 639 -4.09 19.90 -17.35
CA SER A 639 -2.89 19.51 -18.12
C SER A 639 -3.02 19.72 -19.64
N ALA A 640 -4.23 19.74 -20.19
CA ALA A 640 -4.45 19.92 -21.63
C ALA A 640 -4.70 21.36 -22.05
N ILE A 641 -4.79 22.31 -21.11
CA ILE A 641 -5.09 23.71 -21.38
C ILE A 641 -3.91 24.61 -21.06
N GLN A 642 -3.87 25.77 -21.65
CA GLN A 642 -2.88 26.78 -21.29
C GLN A 642 -3.24 27.40 -19.94
N THR A 643 -2.27 27.44 -19.04
CA THR A 643 -2.35 28.10 -17.74
C THR A 643 -1.41 29.29 -17.69
N TYR A 644 -1.66 30.19 -16.77
CA TYR A 644 -0.85 31.36 -16.54
C TYR A 644 -0.44 31.43 -15.07
N SER A 645 0.77 31.94 -14.82
CA SER A 645 1.25 32.26 -13.48
C SER A 645 1.76 33.68 -13.42
N THR A 646 1.84 34.22 -12.21
CA THR A 646 2.55 35.48 -12.00
C THR A 646 4.05 35.25 -12.22
N SER A 647 4.68 36.15 -12.98
CA SER A 647 6.10 36.06 -13.32
C SER A 647 6.69 37.44 -13.36
N GLY A 648 7.71 37.69 -12.55
CA GLY A 648 8.38 38.98 -12.52
C GLY A 648 7.50 40.16 -12.10
N TRP A 649 8.07 41.34 -12.22
CA TRP A 649 7.44 42.58 -11.82
C TRP A 649 7.50 43.63 -12.94
N PHE A 650 6.39 44.28 -13.20
CA PHE A 650 6.35 45.49 -13.99
C PHE A 650 6.35 46.69 -13.05
N ASN A 651 7.42 47.47 -13.10
CA ASN A 651 7.55 48.70 -12.33
C ASN A 651 7.12 49.89 -13.19
N TYR A 652 6.11 50.62 -12.73
CA TYR A 652 5.60 51.80 -13.37
C TYR A 652 5.66 53.00 -12.43
N THR A 653 6.34 54.06 -12.86
CA THR A 653 6.34 55.34 -12.15
C THR A 653 5.22 56.24 -12.74
N ASN A 654 4.24 56.57 -11.92
CA ASN A 654 3.14 57.45 -12.38
C ASN A 654 3.62 58.91 -12.54
N ALA A 655 2.73 59.76 -13.11
CA ALA A 655 3.04 61.15 -13.38
C ALA A 655 3.39 61.97 -12.10
N ASN A 656 3.05 61.47 -10.92
CA ASN A 656 3.38 62.10 -9.63
C ASN A 656 4.69 61.58 -9.01
N GLY A 657 5.47 60.80 -9.75
CA GLY A 657 6.71 60.20 -9.25
C GLY A 657 6.57 58.99 -8.33
N THR A 658 5.33 58.48 -8.13
CA THR A 658 5.08 57.28 -7.31
C THR A 658 5.40 56.04 -8.14
N GLN A 659 6.29 55.19 -7.61
CA GLN A 659 6.56 53.89 -8.20
C GLN A 659 5.51 52.89 -7.75
N ASN A 660 4.87 52.23 -8.69
CA ASN A 660 3.96 51.11 -8.48
C ASN A 660 4.59 49.84 -9.09
N SER A 661 4.47 48.74 -8.43
CA SER A 661 4.93 47.44 -8.91
C SER A 661 3.73 46.51 -9.07
N TYR A 662 3.64 45.88 -10.24
CA TYR A 662 2.60 44.91 -10.55
C TYR A 662 3.21 43.58 -10.98
N HIS A 663 2.62 42.50 -10.57
CA HIS A 663 2.99 41.17 -11.11
C HIS A 663 2.64 41.12 -12.60
N THR A 664 3.57 40.62 -13.39
CA THR A 664 3.29 40.27 -14.79
C THR A 664 2.71 38.86 -14.84
N LEU A 665 1.93 38.58 -15.86
CA LEU A 665 1.43 37.22 -16.16
C LEU A 665 2.30 36.62 -17.29
N ALA A 666 2.73 35.39 -17.07
CA ALA A 666 3.39 34.58 -18.10
C ALA A 666 2.68 33.24 -18.28
N ALA A 667 2.81 32.64 -19.44
CA ALA A 667 2.35 31.29 -19.66
C ALA A 667 3.09 30.34 -18.71
N ALA A 668 2.35 29.48 -18.03
CA ALA A 668 2.86 28.44 -17.12
C ALA A 668 2.75 27.04 -17.74
N SER A 669 1.98 26.90 -18.80
CA SER A 669 1.88 25.67 -19.59
C SER A 669 1.41 25.98 -21.02
N ASN A 670 1.62 25.02 -21.92
CA ASN A 670 1.07 25.07 -23.28
C ASN A 670 -0.24 24.26 -23.36
N ALA A 671 -1.18 24.71 -24.17
CA ALA A 671 -2.37 23.93 -24.51
C ALA A 671 -2.03 22.80 -25.48
N ASN A 672 -2.48 21.57 -25.17
CA ASN A 672 -2.47 20.46 -26.12
C ASN A 672 -3.90 19.93 -26.33
N PRO A 673 -4.63 20.41 -27.39
CA PRO A 673 -5.98 19.96 -27.65
C PRO A 673 -6.07 18.49 -28.08
N ASP A 674 -4.97 17.90 -28.49
CA ASP A 674 -4.88 16.51 -28.96
C ASP A 674 -4.40 15.54 -27.90
N LEU A 675 -4.11 16.03 -26.69
CA LEU A 675 -3.72 15.19 -25.56
C LEU A 675 -4.80 14.13 -25.30
N LYS A 676 -4.39 12.87 -25.31
CA LYS A 676 -5.29 11.70 -25.20
C LYS A 676 -4.85 10.75 -24.09
N TRP A 677 -5.64 9.72 -23.87
CA TRP A 677 -5.44 8.68 -22.88
C TRP A 677 -4.24 7.79 -23.22
N GLU A 678 -3.41 7.46 -22.22
CA GLU A 678 -2.53 6.30 -22.34
C GLU A 678 -3.41 5.05 -22.44
N ARG A 679 -3.05 4.11 -23.31
CA ARG A 679 -3.81 2.90 -23.59
C ARG A 679 -2.98 1.67 -23.30
N THR A 680 -3.44 0.84 -22.38
CA THR A 680 -2.81 -0.43 -22.03
C THR A 680 -3.63 -1.57 -22.59
N ALA A 681 -3.07 -2.29 -23.56
CA ALA A 681 -3.58 -3.56 -24.06
C ALA A 681 -2.89 -4.71 -23.36
N MET A 682 -3.64 -5.74 -22.95
CA MET A 682 -3.09 -6.91 -22.25
C MET A 682 -3.73 -8.19 -22.75
N LEU A 683 -2.88 -9.14 -23.15
CA LEU A 683 -3.22 -10.54 -23.30
C LEU A 683 -2.86 -11.28 -22.01
N ASN A 684 -3.76 -12.11 -21.50
CA ASN A 684 -3.52 -13.00 -20.35
C ASN A 684 -3.96 -14.41 -20.70
N ILE A 685 -3.10 -15.40 -20.43
CA ILE A 685 -3.38 -16.83 -20.60
C ILE A 685 -3.12 -17.51 -19.28
N GLY A 686 -4.08 -18.27 -18.76
CA GLY A 686 -4.00 -18.91 -17.45
C GLY A 686 -4.47 -20.35 -17.45
N LEU A 687 -3.85 -21.16 -16.60
CA LEU A 687 -4.25 -22.52 -16.30
C LEU A 687 -4.41 -22.66 -14.78
N ASP A 688 -5.63 -22.89 -14.34
CA ASP A 688 -5.94 -23.22 -12.94
C ASP A 688 -6.04 -24.75 -12.81
N PHE A 689 -5.45 -25.31 -11.76
CA PHE A 689 -5.47 -26.75 -11.50
C PHE A 689 -5.67 -27.07 -10.03
N SER A 690 -6.28 -28.23 -9.76
CA SER A 690 -6.45 -28.77 -8.40
C SER A 690 -6.40 -30.29 -8.43
N PHE A 691 -5.76 -30.90 -7.42
CA PHE A 691 -5.53 -32.32 -7.27
C PHE A 691 -5.77 -32.78 -5.82
N PHE A 692 -5.98 -34.10 -5.65
CA PHE A 692 -6.04 -34.79 -4.36
C PHE A 692 -7.10 -34.23 -3.41
N GLY A 693 -8.31 -33.96 -3.92
CA GLY A 693 -9.40 -33.39 -3.13
C GLY A 693 -9.12 -31.96 -2.68
N GLY A 694 -8.46 -31.15 -3.52
CA GLY A 694 -8.11 -29.76 -3.22
C GLY A 694 -6.84 -29.58 -2.35
N ARG A 695 -6.12 -30.69 -2.03
CA ARG A 695 -4.89 -30.61 -1.22
C ARG A 695 -3.69 -29.99 -1.94
N LEU A 696 -3.69 -30.02 -3.26
CA LEU A 696 -2.70 -29.34 -4.10
C LEU A 696 -3.46 -28.60 -5.20
N GLY A 697 -3.31 -27.30 -5.24
CA GLY A 697 -3.88 -26.46 -6.29
C GLY A 697 -2.95 -25.32 -6.64
N GLY A 698 -3.22 -24.69 -7.78
CA GLY A 698 -2.39 -23.59 -8.21
C GLY A 698 -2.86 -22.96 -9.50
N THR A 699 -2.08 -21.98 -9.95
CA THR A 699 -2.32 -21.24 -11.18
C THR A 699 -0.99 -20.96 -11.87
N ILE A 700 -0.96 -21.13 -13.18
CA ILE A 700 0.14 -20.71 -14.04
C ILE A 700 -0.43 -19.67 -14.99
N GLU A 701 0.18 -18.49 -15.07
CA GLU A 701 -0.27 -17.40 -15.93
C GLU A 701 0.88 -16.85 -16.76
N TYR A 702 0.58 -16.53 -18.01
CA TYR A 702 1.43 -15.72 -18.90
C TYR A 702 0.66 -14.46 -19.27
N TYR A 703 1.36 -13.32 -19.28
CA TYR A 703 0.81 -12.06 -19.76
C TYR A 703 1.75 -11.34 -20.72
N ASP A 704 1.15 -10.60 -21.65
CA ASP A 704 1.80 -9.61 -22.52
C ASP A 704 0.99 -8.31 -22.41
N LYS A 705 1.58 -7.32 -21.77
CA LYS A 705 1.00 -5.99 -21.48
C LYS A 705 1.78 -4.95 -22.25
N ARG A 706 1.09 -4.18 -23.11
CA ARG A 706 1.68 -3.07 -23.85
C ARG A 706 0.90 -1.79 -23.57
N THR A 707 1.58 -0.75 -23.15
CA THR A 707 1.03 0.60 -22.99
C THR A 707 1.56 1.46 -24.10
N SER A 708 0.65 2.05 -24.87
CA SER A 708 0.91 2.97 -25.97
C SER A 708 0.36 4.36 -25.66
N ASP A 709 0.78 5.34 -26.48
CA ASP A 709 0.40 6.72 -26.28
C ASP A 709 0.84 7.27 -24.91
N LEU A 710 2.02 6.90 -24.43
CA LEU A 710 2.56 7.35 -23.14
C LEU A 710 2.64 8.88 -23.10
N ILE A 711 2.27 9.44 -21.96
CA ILE A 711 2.32 10.89 -21.74
C ILE A 711 3.64 11.26 -21.08
N TYR A 712 4.38 12.14 -21.75
CA TYR A 712 5.60 12.74 -21.20
C TYR A 712 5.62 14.22 -21.51
N THR A 713 6.35 15.01 -20.74
CA THR A 713 6.50 16.46 -20.96
C THR A 713 7.77 16.70 -21.76
N TYR A 714 7.59 17.05 -23.02
CA TYR A 714 8.68 17.30 -23.97
C TYR A 714 9.07 18.76 -24.00
N GLU A 715 10.34 19.04 -24.24
CA GLU A 715 10.80 20.36 -24.56
C GLU A 715 10.31 20.79 -25.94
N VAL A 716 9.84 22.01 -26.05
CA VAL A 716 9.32 22.58 -27.30
C VAL A 716 9.90 23.96 -27.55
N SER A 717 10.01 24.34 -28.82
CA SER A 717 10.55 25.63 -29.19
C SER A 717 9.68 26.81 -28.71
N THR A 718 10.27 27.69 -27.92
CA THR A 718 9.62 28.93 -27.45
C THR A 718 9.35 29.94 -28.57
N ASN A 719 9.86 29.73 -29.79
CA ASN A 719 9.48 30.49 -30.98
C ASN A 719 8.10 30.11 -31.50
N ARG A 720 7.62 28.90 -31.18
CA ARG A 720 6.30 28.40 -31.61
C ARG A 720 5.30 28.36 -30.47
N TYR A 721 5.76 28.13 -29.27
CA TYR A 721 4.95 27.92 -28.07
C TYR A 721 5.29 28.95 -26.99
N PRO A 722 4.31 29.49 -26.25
CA PRO A 722 4.55 30.49 -25.22
C PRO A 722 5.26 29.96 -23.95
N PHE A 723 5.35 28.62 -23.79
CA PHE A 723 6.06 27.95 -22.69
C PHE A 723 7.01 26.88 -23.23
N GLY A 724 8.15 26.65 -22.57
CA GLY A 724 9.23 25.81 -23.07
C GLY A 724 8.95 24.30 -23.06
N THR A 725 7.87 23.84 -22.45
CA THR A 725 7.51 22.42 -22.40
C THR A 725 6.06 22.16 -22.73
N MET A 726 5.72 20.96 -23.19
CA MET A 726 4.36 20.55 -23.47
C MET A 726 4.15 19.06 -23.18
N PRO A 727 3.08 18.67 -22.46
CA PRO A 727 2.70 17.27 -22.32
C PRO A 727 2.15 16.75 -23.65
N ALA A 728 2.70 15.63 -24.13
CA ALA A 728 2.31 14.99 -25.38
C ALA A 728 2.29 13.46 -25.26
N ASN A 729 1.49 12.82 -26.10
CA ASN A 729 1.41 11.35 -26.18
C ASN A 729 2.45 10.84 -27.16
N VAL A 730 3.53 10.28 -26.62
CA VAL A 730 4.63 9.73 -27.42
C VAL A 730 5.18 8.50 -26.70
N GLY A 731 5.43 7.45 -27.44
CA GLY A 731 6.12 6.27 -26.90
C GLY A 731 5.23 5.14 -26.42
N ASP A 732 5.88 4.01 -26.29
CA ASP A 732 5.28 2.73 -25.92
C ASP A 732 6.19 1.99 -24.93
N ILE A 733 5.60 1.28 -23.96
CA ILE A 733 6.29 0.37 -23.02
C ILE A 733 5.61 -0.99 -23.06
N SER A 734 6.40 -2.07 -22.99
CA SER A 734 5.90 -3.43 -22.85
C SER A 734 6.36 -4.08 -21.54
N ASN A 735 5.52 -4.98 -21.02
CA ASN A 735 5.82 -5.87 -19.90
C ASN A 735 5.32 -7.27 -20.23
N LYS A 736 6.19 -8.26 -20.21
CA LYS A 736 5.87 -9.66 -20.45
C LYS A 736 6.32 -10.49 -19.29
N GLY A 737 5.47 -11.42 -18.82
CA GLY A 737 5.85 -12.19 -17.65
C GLY A 737 5.11 -13.49 -17.46
N ILE A 738 5.64 -14.28 -16.54
CA ILE A 738 5.09 -15.54 -16.09
C ILE A 738 4.89 -15.47 -14.58
N GLU A 739 3.71 -15.88 -14.12
CA GLU A 739 3.31 -15.92 -12.73
C GLU A 739 2.92 -17.36 -12.36
N PHE A 740 3.35 -17.80 -11.19
CA PHE A 740 3.13 -19.15 -10.72
C PHE A 740 2.70 -19.11 -9.26
N THR A 741 1.57 -19.74 -8.93
CA THR A 741 1.08 -19.91 -7.57
C THR A 741 0.86 -21.38 -7.29
N ILE A 742 1.37 -21.87 -6.19
CA ILE A 742 1.04 -23.19 -5.64
C ILE A 742 0.49 -23.02 -4.24
N ASN A 743 -0.63 -23.66 -3.96
CA ASN A 743 -1.20 -23.84 -2.62
C ASN A 743 -1.25 -25.34 -2.33
N ALA A 744 -0.67 -25.76 -1.23
CA ALA A 744 -0.67 -27.16 -0.85
C ALA A 744 -0.98 -27.34 0.64
N THR A 745 -1.61 -28.48 0.95
CA THR A 745 -1.76 -29.00 2.32
C THR A 745 -1.06 -30.36 2.38
N PRO A 746 0.30 -30.37 2.50
CA PRO A 746 1.07 -31.62 2.44
C PRO A 746 0.70 -32.60 3.55
N ILE A 747 0.43 -32.07 4.74
CA ILE A 747 0.07 -32.87 5.91
C ILE A 747 -1.23 -32.35 6.51
N GLN A 748 -2.19 -33.24 6.69
CA GLN A 748 -3.43 -32.96 7.39
C GLN A 748 -3.79 -34.18 8.24
N THR A 749 -3.74 -34.00 9.55
CA THR A 749 -4.12 -35.02 10.55
C THR A 749 -5.07 -34.41 11.56
N LYS A 750 -5.66 -35.22 12.43
CA LYS A 750 -6.56 -34.75 13.49
C LYS A 750 -5.97 -33.63 14.37
N ASN A 751 -4.65 -33.65 14.63
CA ASN A 751 -4.01 -32.74 15.57
C ASN A 751 -3.00 -31.82 14.89
N PHE A 752 -2.61 -32.08 13.65
CA PHE A 752 -1.58 -31.33 12.95
C PHE A 752 -1.97 -31.10 11.49
N SER A 753 -1.87 -29.83 11.04
CA SER A 753 -1.94 -29.50 9.64
C SER A 753 -0.78 -28.59 9.24
N TRP A 754 -0.28 -28.81 8.02
CA TRP A 754 0.67 -27.92 7.36
C TRP A 754 0.08 -27.44 6.05
N GLN A 755 -0.09 -26.14 5.94
CA GLN A 755 -0.47 -25.47 4.69
C GLN A 755 0.69 -24.63 4.19
N THR A 756 0.95 -24.67 2.90
CA THR A 756 2.02 -23.86 2.28
C THR A 756 1.48 -23.20 1.01
N SER A 757 1.93 -21.95 0.77
CA SER A 757 1.60 -21.18 -0.43
C SER A 757 2.87 -20.54 -0.97
N LEU A 758 3.18 -20.83 -2.23
CA LEU A 758 4.34 -20.30 -2.94
C LEU A 758 3.87 -19.46 -4.13
N ASN A 759 4.33 -18.23 -4.20
CA ASN A 759 4.12 -17.30 -5.31
C ASN A 759 5.47 -16.97 -5.95
N LEU A 760 5.57 -17.14 -7.26
CA LEU A 760 6.73 -16.76 -8.05
C LEU A 760 6.28 -15.88 -9.21
N SER A 761 7.05 -14.86 -9.54
CA SER A 761 6.79 -14.03 -10.71
C SER A 761 8.08 -13.54 -11.35
N HIS A 762 8.10 -13.58 -12.69
CA HIS A 762 9.12 -12.99 -13.54
C HIS A 762 8.46 -11.97 -14.45
N ASN A 763 9.06 -10.78 -14.59
CA ASN A 763 8.59 -9.73 -15.50
C ASN A 763 9.77 -9.19 -16.32
N LYS A 764 9.59 -9.09 -17.63
CA LYS A 764 10.52 -8.40 -18.54
C LYS A 764 9.87 -7.10 -19.00
N ASN A 765 10.42 -5.98 -18.55
CA ASN A 765 10.06 -4.63 -18.98
C ASN A 765 10.90 -4.22 -20.20
N ASN A 766 10.32 -3.48 -21.14
CA ASN A 766 11.03 -2.89 -22.28
C ASN A 766 10.38 -1.57 -22.69
N VAL A 767 11.19 -0.56 -22.94
CA VAL A 767 10.78 0.70 -23.57
C VAL A 767 10.82 0.48 -25.07
N GLU A 768 9.68 0.46 -25.73
CA GLU A 768 9.57 0.19 -27.16
C GLU A 768 9.85 1.44 -28.00
N SER A 769 9.40 2.61 -27.51
CA SER A 769 9.69 3.91 -28.10
C SER A 769 9.49 5.05 -27.12
N ILE A 770 10.24 6.14 -27.29
CA ILE A 770 10.10 7.43 -26.57
C ILE A 770 10.07 8.62 -27.51
N SER A 771 10.05 8.39 -28.79
CA SER A 771 10.08 9.43 -29.83
C SER A 771 9.06 9.16 -30.93
N ASN A 772 8.66 10.21 -31.62
CA ASN A 772 7.86 10.14 -32.85
C ASN A 772 8.32 11.23 -33.82
N SER A 773 7.58 11.45 -34.93
CA SER A 773 7.94 12.43 -35.96
C SER A 773 7.88 13.90 -35.50
N GLU A 774 7.18 14.19 -34.41
CA GLU A 774 6.98 15.56 -33.91
C GLU A 774 7.81 15.84 -32.65
N TYR A 775 7.96 14.83 -31.80
CA TYR A 775 8.70 14.89 -30.53
C TYR A 775 9.80 13.85 -30.54
N SER A 776 11.04 14.27 -30.41
CA SER A 776 12.21 13.36 -30.46
C SER A 776 13.11 13.62 -29.28
N VAL A 777 13.47 12.54 -28.59
CA VAL A 777 14.51 12.50 -27.57
C VAL A 777 15.29 11.19 -27.72
N ASP A 778 16.62 11.24 -27.55
CA ASP A 778 17.47 10.05 -27.63
C ASP A 778 17.32 9.19 -26.37
N TYR A 779 17.17 9.85 -25.23
CA TYR A 779 16.94 9.23 -23.92
C TYR A 779 16.29 10.22 -22.96
N ILE A 780 15.69 9.67 -21.90
CA ILE A 780 15.21 10.46 -20.75
C ILE A 780 16.16 10.18 -19.58
N ARG A 781 16.72 11.25 -19.01
CA ARG A 781 17.57 11.16 -17.80
C ARG A 781 16.73 10.77 -16.59
N ALA A 782 17.25 9.85 -15.79
CA ALA A 782 16.61 9.39 -14.57
C ALA A 782 17.65 9.10 -13.49
N ALA A 783 17.20 9.14 -12.24
CA ALA A 783 17.95 8.70 -11.07
C ALA A 783 19.23 9.51 -10.78
N ASP A 784 19.05 10.78 -10.39
CA ASP A 784 20.11 11.54 -9.75
C ASP A 784 20.50 10.87 -8.41
N PRO A 785 21.75 10.48 -8.18
CA PRO A 785 22.21 9.87 -6.93
C PRO A 785 22.27 10.84 -5.75
N GLU A 786 22.09 12.15 -5.99
CA GLU A 786 22.11 13.22 -4.97
C GLU A 786 23.43 13.29 -4.21
N ILE A 787 24.56 13.14 -4.91
CA ILE A 787 25.90 13.20 -4.32
C ILE A 787 26.31 14.66 -4.10
N ALA A 788 26.61 15.01 -2.84
CA ALA A 788 27.03 16.37 -2.49
C ALA A 788 28.39 16.69 -3.14
N GLY A 789 28.47 17.85 -3.81
CA GLY A 789 29.70 18.32 -4.49
C GLY A 789 29.87 17.78 -5.90
N TYR A 790 28.97 16.95 -6.40
CA TYR A 790 28.94 16.53 -7.80
C TYR A 790 27.93 17.35 -8.63
N SER A 791 28.16 17.47 -9.93
CA SER A 791 27.32 18.30 -10.82
C SER A 791 25.89 17.80 -10.89
N SER A 792 24.94 18.71 -11.09
CA SER A 792 23.51 18.45 -11.30
C SER A 792 23.15 17.57 -12.52
N ASN A 793 24.12 17.11 -13.30
CA ASN A 793 23.95 16.23 -14.46
C ASN A 793 24.43 14.80 -14.19
N ALA A 794 24.36 14.35 -12.95
CA ALA A 794 24.89 13.07 -12.50
C ALA A 794 23.87 11.92 -12.60
N ASP A 795 22.91 11.96 -13.54
CA ASP A 795 22.00 10.85 -13.77
C ASP A 795 22.75 9.52 -13.90
N VAL A 796 22.31 8.49 -13.18
CA VAL A 796 22.90 7.14 -13.23
C VAL A 796 22.03 6.13 -13.94
N GLN A 797 20.81 6.53 -14.34
CA GLN A 797 19.91 5.72 -15.16
C GLN A 797 19.47 6.52 -16.38
N ARG A 798 19.19 5.81 -17.46
CA ARG A 798 18.59 6.36 -18.68
C ARG A 798 17.42 5.50 -19.10
N ILE A 799 16.32 6.14 -19.49
CA ILE A 799 15.20 5.50 -20.16
C ILE A 799 15.47 5.60 -21.65
N MET A 800 15.71 4.47 -22.28
CA MET A 800 16.14 4.35 -23.69
C MET A 800 15.33 3.29 -24.41
N GLU A 801 15.12 3.49 -25.71
CA GLU A 801 14.46 2.49 -26.56
C GLU A 801 15.24 1.17 -26.59
N GLY A 802 14.51 0.05 -26.53
CA GLY A 802 15.07 -1.30 -26.49
C GLY A 802 15.56 -1.76 -25.12
N HIS A 803 15.52 -0.92 -24.09
CA HIS A 803 16.00 -1.22 -22.74
C HIS A 803 14.89 -1.11 -21.68
N PRO A 804 15.02 -1.82 -20.54
CA PRO A 804 14.07 -1.69 -19.44
C PRO A 804 14.23 -0.37 -18.70
N ILE A 805 13.15 0.13 -18.08
CA ILE A 805 13.23 1.20 -17.08
C ILE A 805 14.10 0.70 -15.91
N GLY A 806 15.03 1.55 -15.44
CA GLY A 806 16.01 1.19 -14.42
C GLY A 806 17.33 0.65 -14.99
N THR A 807 17.58 0.91 -16.28
CA THR A 807 18.89 0.64 -16.90
C THR A 807 19.91 1.63 -16.36
N PHE A 808 20.93 1.11 -15.68
CA PHE A 808 22.05 1.92 -15.20
C PHE A 808 22.96 2.29 -16.36
N TYR A 809 23.28 3.58 -16.46
CA TYR A 809 24.13 4.17 -17.48
C TYR A 809 25.21 5.02 -16.82
N THR A 810 26.37 4.39 -16.57
CA THR A 810 27.42 4.95 -15.72
C THR A 810 28.81 4.74 -16.35
N TYR A 811 29.82 5.35 -15.74
CA TYR A 811 31.20 5.04 -16.08
C TYR A 811 31.56 3.61 -15.68
N GLU A 812 32.42 2.98 -16.47
CA GLU A 812 33.04 1.71 -16.10
C GLU A 812 34.34 1.93 -15.34
N TRP A 813 34.33 1.62 -14.04
CA TRP A 813 35.50 1.74 -13.18
C TRP A 813 36.56 0.67 -13.51
N ALA A 814 37.81 1.08 -13.74
CA ALA A 814 38.92 0.21 -14.13
C ALA A 814 39.90 -0.03 -12.95
N GLY A 815 39.65 0.55 -11.77
CA GLY A 815 40.51 0.43 -10.62
C GLY A 815 41.19 1.77 -10.27
N TYR A 816 42.39 1.71 -9.73
CA TYR A 816 43.20 2.88 -9.38
C TYR A 816 44.47 2.96 -10.21
N ASN A 817 44.91 4.17 -10.51
CA ASN A 817 46.23 4.41 -11.06
C ASN A 817 47.30 4.29 -9.96
N ASN A 818 48.59 4.46 -10.36
CA ASN A 818 49.74 4.40 -9.43
C ASN A 818 49.75 5.49 -8.35
N GLN A 819 48.95 6.54 -8.52
CA GLN A 819 48.81 7.64 -7.56
C GLN A 819 47.60 7.40 -6.61
N GLY A 820 46.83 6.34 -6.81
CA GLY A 820 45.65 5.98 -6.00
C GLY A 820 44.38 6.73 -6.40
N VAL A 821 44.33 7.31 -7.59
CA VAL A 821 43.15 7.97 -8.15
C VAL A 821 42.38 6.97 -8.99
N SER A 822 41.06 6.95 -8.88
CA SER A 822 40.15 6.12 -9.69
C SER A 822 40.32 6.40 -11.18
N ILE A 823 40.33 5.32 -11.96
CA ILE A 823 40.43 5.36 -13.43
C ILE A 823 39.23 4.63 -14.02
N PHE A 824 38.82 5.10 -15.19
CA PHE A 824 37.63 4.60 -15.91
C PHE A 824 38.06 4.21 -17.32
N TYR A 825 37.37 3.19 -17.88
CA TYR A 825 37.57 2.82 -19.27
C TYR A 825 37.08 3.91 -20.21
N VAL A 826 37.87 4.20 -21.26
CA VAL A 826 37.49 5.09 -22.35
C VAL A 826 36.74 4.28 -23.40
N HIS A 827 35.61 4.83 -23.85
CA HIS A 827 34.79 4.20 -24.89
C HIS A 827 34.88 4.94 -26.20
N ASP A 828 34.79 4.19 -27.29
CA ASP A 828 34.72 4.74 -28.62
C ASP A 828 33.34 5.39 -28.83
N PRO A 829 33.28 6.67 -29.24
CA PRO A 829 31.97 7.36 -29.33
C PRO A 829 31.06 6.86 -30.45
N GLU A 830 31.59 6.14 -31.46
CA GLU A 830 30.80 5.62 -32.57
C GLU A 830 30.28 4.20 -32.31
N THR A 831 31.11 3.37 -31.66
CA THR A 831 30.77 1.97 -31.41
C THR A 831 30.28 1.69 -29.98
N GLY A 832 30.59 2.54 -28.99
CA GLY A 832 30.37 2.33 -27.57
C GLY A 832 31.26 1.24 -26.96
N GLU A 833 32.23 0.71 -27.68
CA GLU A 833 33.14 -0.32 -27.19
C GLU A 833 34.33 0.28 -26.47
N ARG A 834 34.93 -0.48 -25.54
CA ARG A 834 36.19 -0.04 -24.85
C ARG A 834 37.33 0.10 -25.85
N THR A 835 38.01 1.24 -25.81
CA THR A 835 39.22 1.49 -26.61
C THR A 835 40.47 0.77 -26.09
N GLY A 836 40.43 0.28 -24.84
CA GLY A 836 41.62 -0.26 -24.13
C GLY A 836 42.39 0.80 -23.33
N GLU A 837 42.05 2.05 -23.45
CA GLU A 837 42.62 3.17 -22.67
C GLU A 837 41.82 3.39 -21.38
N THR A 838 42.43 4.02 -20.39
CA THR A 838 41.83 4.45 -19.15
C THR A 838 42.13 5.93 -18.86
N THR A 839 41.18 6.60 -18.23
CA THR A 839 41.30 8.02 -17.88
C THR A 839 40.90 8.26 -16.41
N THR A 840 41.47 9.30 -15.81
CA THR A 840 41.07 9.86 -14.52
C THR A 840 40.05 10.99 -14.68
N ASP A 841 39.75 11.41 -15.91
CA ASP A 841 38.80 12.48 -16.23
C ASP A 841 37.84 12.00 -17.33
N PRO A 842 36.82 11.17 -16.97
CA PRO A 842 35.92 10.59 -17.94
C PRO A 842 34.93 11.62 -18.50
N GLU A 843 34.67 11.56 -19.79
CA GLU A 843 33.71 12.43 -20.49
C GLU A 843 32.29 11.84 -20.44
N THR A 844 31.30 12.63 -20.02
CA THR A 844 29.94 12.17 -19.73
C THR A 844 29.27 11.49 -20.91
N ASP A 845 29.37 12.02 -22.11
CA ASP A 845 28.65 11.47 -23.28
C ASP A 845 29.44 10.38 -24.00
N ARG A 846 30.77 10.29 -23.78
CA ARG A 846 31.63 9.29 -24.41
C ARG A 846 31.83 8.04 -23.54
N ASP A 847 32.12 8.23 -22.25
CA ASP A 847 32.68 7.16 -21.41
C ASP A 847 31.64 6.47 -20.52
N ARG A 848 30.36 6.88 -20.58
CA ARG A 848 29.26 6.16 -19.95
C ARG A 848 28.72 5.07 -20.85
N THR A 849 28.36 3.97 -20.25
CA THR A 849 27.74 2.82 -20.92
C THR A 849 26.70 2.15 -20.02
N ILE A 850 26.02 1.16 -20.56
CA ILE A 850 25.08 0.32 -19.79
C ILE A 850 25.89 -0.60 -18.88
N THR A 851 25.68 -0.46 -17.57
CA THR A 851 26.48 -1.15 -16.54
C THR A 851 25.66 -2.06 -15.63
N GLY A 852 24.35 -2.06 -15.74
CA GLY A 852 23.47 -2.92 -14.94
C GLY A 852 22.00 -2.60 -15.13
N CYS A 853 21.15 -3.30 -14.40
CA CYS A 853 19.69 -3.14 -14.45
C CYS A 853 19.05 -3.36 -13.07
N ALA A 854 18.19 -2.45 -12.67
CA ALA A 854 17.46 -2.54 -11.41
C ALA A 854 16.27 -3.51 -11.43
N GLN A 855 15.85 -3.98 -12.61
CA GLN A 855 14.69 -4.89 -12.71
C GLN A 855 15.05 -6.29 -12.22
N PRO A 856 14.25 -6.88 -11.32
CA PRO A 856 14.52 -8.23 -10.84
C PRO A 856 14.14 -9.30 -11.86
N ASP A 857 14.90 -10.39 -11.88
CA ASP A 857 14.56 -11.59 -12.65
C ASP A 857 13.46 -12.41 -11.99
N LEU A 858 13.43 -12.47 -10.65
CA LEU A 858 12.49 -13.31 -9.92
C LEU A 858 12.05 -12.66 -8.62
N ASN A 859 10.74 -12.58 -8.40
CA ASN A 859 10.14 -12.27 -7.11
C ASN A 859 9.52 -13.53 -6.50
N LEU A 860 9.69 -13.70 -5.19
CA LEU A 860 9.23 -14.85 -4.42
C LEU A 860 8.47 -14.40 -3.18
N GLY A 861 7.32 -15.03 -2.93
CA GLY A 861 6.60 -15.00 -1.67
C GLY A 861 6.26 -16.42 -1.22
N TRP A 862 6.67 -16.84 -0.03
CA TRP A 862 6.45 -18.20 0.47
C TRP A 862 5.90 -18.19 1.88
N SER A 863 4.66 -18.62 2.03
CA SER A 863 3.95 -18.72 3.30
C SER A 863 3.88 -20.18 3.77
N ASN A 864 4.12 -20.42 5.05
CA ASN A 864 3.91 -21.71 5.70
C ASN A 864 3.11 -21.50 6.98
N ASN A 865 2.00 -22.20 7.10
CA ASN A 865 1.16 -22.22 8.28
C ASN A 865 1.16 -23.64 8.87
N PHE A 866 1.55 -23.75 10.13
CA PHE A 866 1.56 -24.99 10.89
C PHE A 866 0.56 -24.85 12.03
N GLN A 867 -0.42 -25.72 12.07
CA GLN A 867 -1.37 -25.79 13.18
C GLN A 867 -1.18 -27.11 13.94
N TYR A 868 -0.98 -27.01 15.24
CA TYR A 868 -0.91 -28.17 16.15
C TYR A 868 -1.87 -27.97 17.31
N LYS A 869 -3.01 -28.65 17.27
CA LYS A 869 -4.14 -28.41 18.22
C LYS A 869 -4.48 -26.92 18.26
N ASN A 870 -4.29 -26.27 19.40
CA ASN A 870 -4.58 -24.85 19.63
C ASN A 870 -3.41 -23.92 19.29
N TRP A 871 -2.23 -24.46 18.91
CA TRP A 871 -1.07 -23.70 18.49
C TRP A 871 -1.11 -23.43 16.98
N ASN A 872 -0.74 -22.23 16.60
CA ASN A 872 -0.55 -21.81 15.23
C ASN A 872 0.84 -21.19 15.08
N LEU A 873 1.62 -21.65 14.10
CA LEU A 873 2.90 -21.07 13.73
C LEU A 873 2.85 -20.68 12.25
N ASP A 874 3.04 -19.39 12.00
CA ASP A 874 3.11 -18.81 10.66
C ASP A 874 4.54 -18.39 10.34
N LEU A 875 5.08 -18.84 9.22
CA LEU A 875 6.37 -18.44 8.67
C LEU A 875 6.14 -17.83 7.30
N PHE A 876 6.64 -16.62 7.08
CA PHE A 876 6.53 -15.95 5.82
C PHE A 876 7.89 -15.47 5.30
N PHE A 877 8.21 -15.90 4.09
CA PHE A 877 9.45 -15.56 3.42
C PHE A 877 9.16 -14.69 2.19
N THR A 878 10.06 -13.74 1.92
CA THR A 878 10.11 -12.97 0.67
C THR A 878 11.50 -13.06 0.06
N GLY A 879 11.58 -12.95 -1.25
CA GLY A 879 12.85 -12.93 -1.97
C GLY A 879 12.73 -12.15 -3.27
N VAL A 880 13.81 -11.47 -3.63
CA VAL A 880 13.99 -10.79 -4.91
C VAL A 880 15.38 -11.17 -5.41
N PHE A 881 15.48 -11.58 -6.67
CA PHE A 881 16.71 -12.08 -7.24
C PHE A 881 16.97 -11.47 -8.62
N GLY A 882 18.25 -11.23 -8.95
CA GLY A 882 18.67 -10.73 -10.26
C GLY A 882 18.52 -9.22 -10.43
N GLN A 883 18.31 -8.47 -9.34
CA GLN A 883 18.30 -7.01 -9.37
C GLN A 883 19.67 -6.42 -9.03
N ASP A 884 20.01 -5.31 -9.65
CA ASP A 884 21.12 -4.46 -9.26
C ASP A 884 20.63 -3.23 -8.50
N ILE A 885 21.46 -2.74 -7.59
CA ILE A 885 21.21 -1.55 -6.78
C ILE A 885 22.38 -0.58 -6.95
N TYR A 886 22.08 0.67 -7.27
CA TYR A 886 23.04 1.74 -7.18
C TYR A 886 23.10 2.26 -5.74
N ASN A 887 24.23 2.01 -5.07
CA ASN A 887 24.46 2.37 -3.67
C ASN A 887 25.04 3.79 -3.55
N ALA A 888 24.20 4.81 -3.80
CA ALA A 888 24.60 6.21 -3.68
C ALA A 888 24.94 6.59 -2.23
N THR A 889 24.39 5.87 -1.24
CA THR A 889 24.75 6.01 0.17
C THR A 889 26.22 5.62 0.40
N ALA A 890 26.67 4.50 -0.15
CA ALA A 890 28.08 4.09 -0.05
C ALA A 890 29.00 5.04 -0.84
N GLU A 891 28.61 5.48 -2.03
CA GLU A 891 29.33 6.48 -2.81
C GLU A 891 29.58 7.74 -2.01
N GLN A 892 28.54 8.32 -1.41
CA GLN A 892 28.63 9.54 -0.60
C GLN A 892 29.53 9.36 0.62
N TYR A 893 29.32 8.29 1.40
CA TYR A 893 30.04 8.09 2.66
C TYR A 893 31.41 7.43 2.50
N SER A 894 31.81 7.12 1.28
CA SER A 894 33.17 6.70 0.93
C SER A 894 34.06 7.85 0.46
N ASN A 895 33.54 9.06 0.45
CA ASN A 895 34.32 10.23 0.04
C ASN A 895 35.36 10.60 1.09
N VAL A 896 36.64 10.36 0.79
CA VAL A 896 37.76 10.66 1.68
C VAL A 896 37.95 12.16 1.94
N SER A 897 37.45 13.06 1.10
CA SER A 897 37.49 14.51 1.36
C SER A 897 36.71 14.87 2.62
N PHE A 898 35.69 14.08 2.98
CA PHE A 898 34.92 14.30 4.21
C PHE A 898 35.77 14.15 5.47
N VAL A 899 36.76 13.25 5.47
CA VAL A 899 37.70 13.13 6.60
C VAL A 899 38.48 14.41 6.78
N LYS A 900 38.90 15.08 5.69
CA LYS A 900 39.59 16.38 5.71
C LYS A 900 38.70 17.51 6.23
N GLU A 901 37.38 17.36 6.08
CA GLU A 901 36.37 18.27 6.64
C GLU A 901 36.00 17.93 8.09
N GLY A 902 36.49 16.80 8.62
CA GLY A 902 36.12 16.28 9.95
C GLY A 902 34.78 15.55 10.00
N ARG A 903 34.20 15.24 8.86
CA ARG A 903 32.98 14.42 8.76
C ARG A 903 33.32 12.93 8.86
N ASN A 904 32.33 12.11 9.20
CA ASN A 904 32.47 10.65 9.29
C ASN A 904 32.34 9.97 7.92
N VAL A 905 32.96 8.81 7.79
CA VAL A 905 32.94 7.96 6.59
C VAL A 905 32.75 6.50 6.96
N LEU A 906 32.43 5.66 5.96
CA LEU A 906 32.34 4.20 6.14
C LEU A 906 33.71 3.60 6.54
N LYS A 907 33.71 2.54 7.36
CA LYS A 907 34.91 1.80 7.73
C LYS A 907 35.62 1.19 6.52
N SER A 908 34.89 0.85 5.46
CA SER A 908 35.44 0.31 4.22
C SER A 908 36.44 1.27 3.55
N VAL A 909 36.37 2.57 3.86
CA VAL A 909 37.35 3.56 3.40
C VAL A 909 38.76 3.22 3.84
N ALA A 910 38.97 2.66 5.03
CA ALA A 910 40.28 2.27 5.52
C ALA A 910 40.95 1.14 4.72
N THR A 911 40.17 0.31 4.05
CA THR A 911 40.65 -0.90 3.34
C THR A 911 40.44 -0.86 1.84
N GLY A 912 39.38 -0.19 1.37
CA GLY A 912 38.97 -0.22 -0.04
C GLY A 912 39.14 1.06 -0.85
N HIS A 913 39.39 2.19 -0.17
CA HIS A 913 39.48 3.51 -0.80
C HIS A 913 40.82 4.15 -0.57
N ARG A 914 41.27 4.93 -1.55
CA ARG A 914 42.55 5.64 -1.45
C ARG A 914 42.34 7.09 -1.02
N ALA A 915 43.12 7.54 -0.06
CA ALA A 915 43.03 8.93 0.45
C ALA A 915 43.33 10.00 -0.61
N THR A 916 43.94 9.61 -1.73
CA THR A 916 44.28 10.45 -2.89
C THR A 916 43.22 10.42 -4.00
N ASP A 917 42.15 9.63 -3.85
CA ASP A 917 41.11 9.46 -4.87
C ASP A 917 40.25 10.71 -5.02
N THR A 918 40.55 11.55 -5.97
CA THR A 918 39.83 12.78 -6.32
C THR A 918 38.57 12.48 -7.16
N GLN A 919 38.43 11.25 -7.65
CA GLN A 919 37.30 10.80 -8.49
C GLN A 919 36.40 9.78 -7.76
N SER A 920 36.43 9.73 -6.42
CA SER A 920 35.67 8.78 -5.61
C SER A 920 34.18 8.93 -5.78
N GLN A 921 33.69 10.09 -6.19
CA GLN A 921 32.25 10.41 -6.38
C GLN A 921 31.82 10.38 -7.85
N ALA A 922 32.66 9.89 -8.79
CA ALA A 922 32.22 9.73 -10.17
C ALA A 922 31.18 8.59 -10.28
N PRO A 923 30.01 8.86 -10.89
CA PRO A 923 28.94 7.89 -11.00
C PRO A 923 29.35 6.70 -11.87
N SER A 924 29.68 5.59 -11.25
CA SER A 924 30.27 4.44 -11.90
C SER A 924 29.70 3.12 -11.41
N ASN A 925 29.92 2.06 -12.15
CA ASN A 925 29.55 0.70 -11.78
C ASN A 925 30.26 0.17 -10.52
N ARG A 926 31.23 0.89 -9.99
CA ARG A 926 31.81 0.62 -8.66
C ARG A 926 30.75 0.61 -7.56
N TRP A 927 29.69 1.42 -7.73
CA TRP A 927 28.61 1.59 -6.77
C TRP A 927 27.37 0.75 -7.10
N ILE A 928 27.41 -0.03 -8.18
CA ILE A 928 26.37 -0.97 -8.54
C ILE A 928 26.64 -2.30 -7.86
N GLU A 929 25.75 -2.71 -6.98
CA GLU A 929 25.85 -3.94 -6.22
C GLU A 929 24.68 -4.89 -6.52
N ASN A 930 24.94 -6.20 -6.39
CA ASN A 930 23.87 -7.18 -6.47
C ASN A 930 22.91 -7.04 -5.30
N GLY A 931 21.67 -6.67 -5.60
CA GLY A 931 20.60 -6.44 -4.64
C GLY A 931 19.75 -7.68 -4.34
N SER A 932 20.16 -8.86 -4.79
CA SER A 932 19.41 -10.09 -4.48
C SER A 932 19.33 -10.38 -3.00
N TYR A 933 18.15 -10.82 -2.55
CA TYR A 933 17.98 -11.20 -1.15
C TYR A 933 16.94 -12.31 -0.95
N PHE A 934 17.08 -13.02 0.17
CA PHE A 934 16.07 -13.91 0.72
C PHE A 934 15.85 -13.56 2.20
N ARG A 935 14.60 -13.32 2.59
CA ARG A 935 14.25 -12.80 3.92
C ARG A 935 13.20 -13.68 4.59
N LEU A 936 13.39 -13.98 5.86
CA LEU A 936 12.31 -14.39 6.76
C LEU A 936 11.60 -13.12 7.24
N SER A 937 10.55 -12.76 6.53
CA SER A 937 9.85 -11.48 6.73
C SER A 937 9.00 -11.47 7.98
N SER A 938 8.38 -12.60 8.36
CA SER A 938 7.66 -12.71 9.62
C SER A 938 7.64 -14.14 10.17
N VAL A 939 7.65 -14.21 11.49
CA VAL A 939 7.36 -15.41 12.29
C VAL A 939 6.30 -15.05 13.31
N SER A 940 5.17 -15.76 13.32
CA SER A 940 4.09 -15.54 14.28
C SER A 940 3.71 -16.85 14.94
N LEU A 941 3.76 -16.89 16.28
CA LEU A 941 3.33 -18.01 17.10
C LEU A 941 2.12 -17.61 17.92
N GLY A 942 1.01 -18.32 17.76
CA GLY A 942 -0.22 -18.07 18.47
C GLY A 942 -0.75 -19.27 19.24
N TYR A 943 -1.49 -19.00 20.30
CA TYR A 943 -2.25 -20.00 21.04
C TYR A 943 -3.68 -19.53 21.22
N THR A 944 -4.65 -20.35 20.82
CA THR A 944 -6.07 -20.07 20.95
C THR A 944 -6.67 -20.83 22.12
N PHE A 945 -7.11 -20.11 23.14
CA PHE A 945 -7.94 -20.65 24.21
C PHE A 945 -9.37 -20.74 23.66
N GLY A 946 -10.06 -21.82 24.03
CA GLY A 946 -11.49 -21.93 23.78
C GLY A 946 -12.28 -21.00 24.72
N LYS A 947 -13.55 -21.33 24.93
CA LYS A 947 -14.44 -20.57 25.78
C LYS A 947 -13.88 -20.41 27.21
N ILE A 948 -13.78 -19.17 27.68
CA ILE A 948 -13.30 -18.82 29.02
C ILE A 948 -14.47 -18.20 29.78
N GLY A 949 -14.95 -18.92 30.78
CA GLY A 949 -16.15 -18.50 31.52
C GLY A 949 -17.37 -18.41 30.60
N ASN A 950 -18.29 -17.47 30.93
CA ASN A 950 -19.50 -17.24 30.13
C ASN A 950 -19.43 -16.01 29.21
N TRP A 951 -18.32 -15.30 29.23
CA TRP A 951 -18.19 -13.97 28.60
C TRP A 951 -17.29 -13.98 27.38
N ILE A 952 -16.25 -14.83 27.35
CA ILE A 952 -15.27 -14.89 26.25
C ILE A 952 -15.50 -16.18 25.50
N ASN A 953 -15.91 -16.07 24.24
CA ASN A 953 -16.10 -17.21 23.34
C ASN A 953 -14.77 -17.77 22.85
N SER A 954 -13.80 -16.90 22.58
CA SER A 954 -12.43 -17.29 22.26
C SER A 954 -11.42 -16.19 22.62
N LEU A 955 -10.22 -16.61 23.03
CA LEU A 955 -9.08 -15.74 23.29
C LEU A 955 -7.88 -16.29 22.54
N LYS A 956 -7.29 -15.51 21.63
CA LYS A 956 -6.02 -15.83 20.97
C LYS A 956 -4.95 -14.88 21.49
N LEU A 957 -3.86 -15.45 22.03
CA LEU A 957 -2.62 -14.74 22.32
C LEU A 957 -1.60 -15.09 21.24
N TYR A 958 -0.84 -14.11 20.77
CA TYR A 958 0.17 -14.34 19.77
C TYR A 958 1.39 -13.43 19.96
N ALA A 959 2.53 -13.93 19.50
CA ALA A 959 3.77 -13.17 19.43
C ALA A 959 4.30 -13.23 18.00
N THR A 960 4.72 -12.09 17.46
CA THR A 960 5.21 -11.97 16.08
C THR A 960 6.55 -11.23 16.07
N CYS A 961 7.48 -11.70 15.25
CA CYS A 961 8.70 -10.98 14.90
C CYS A 961 8.69 -10.70 13.40
N ASN A 962 8.84 -9.42 13.02
CA ASN A 962 8.96 -9.00 11.62
C ASN A 962 10.43 -8.68 11.29
N ASN A 963 10.84 -8.89 10.03
CA ASN A 963 12.21 -8.71 9.53
C ASN A 963 13.23 -9.50 10.37
N VAL A 964 12.99 -10.81 10.52
CA VAL A 964 13.75 -11.68 11.42
C VAL A 964 15.21 -11.76 11.00
N PHE A 965 15.46 -12.08 9.72
CA PHE A 965 16.78 -12.02 9.09
C PHE A 965 16.67 -11.83 7.57
N THR A 966 17.74 -11.30 6.98
CA THR A 966 17.89 -11.14 5.52
C THR A 966 19.23 -11.74 5.11
N ILE A 967 19.21 -12.62 4.12
CA ILE A 967 20.40 -13.16 3.46
C ILE A 967 20.60 -12.35 2.18
N THR A 968 21.70 -11.63 2.08
CA THR A 968 22.04 -10.78 0.93
C THR A 968 23.54 -10.53 0.87
N GLY A 969 24.05 -10.25 -0.33
CA GLY A 969 25.38 -9.72 -0.55
C GLY A 969 25.46 -8.19 -0.56
N TYR A 970 24.34 -7.50 -0.48
CA TYR A 970 24.25 -6.05 -0.51
C TYR A 970 24.87 -5.39 0.73
N SER A 971 25.78 -4.42 0.51
CA SER A 971 26.51 -3.77 1.60
C SER A 971 25.71 -2.72 2.36
N GLY A 972 24.73 -2.05 1.69
CA GLY A 972 23.91 -1.00 2.26
C GLY A 972 22.99 -1.47 3.39
N ARG A 973 22.04 -0.61 3.81
CA ARG A 973 21.17 -0.89 4.96
C ARG A 973 20.21 -2.04 4.72
N ASP A 974 19.53 -2.01 3.58
CA ASP A 974 18.52 -3.01 3.21
C ASP A 974 18.39 -3.12 1.68
N PRO A 975 18.40 -4.34 1.10
CA PRO A 975 18.28 -4.51 -0.35
C PRO A 975 16.85 -4.37 -0.88
N GLU A 976 15.84 -4.25 -0.01
CA GLU A 976 14.46 -3.96 -0.42
C GLU A 976 14.30 -2.45 -0.63
N ILE A 977 14.69 -2.00 -1.80
CA ILE A 977 14.54 -0.63 -2.25
C ILE A 977 13.37 -0.50 -3.21
N ASN A 978 13.00 0.74 -3.55
CA ASN A 978 11.94 0.97 -4.52
C ASN A 978 12.25 0.31 -5.87
N LEU A 979 11.39 -0.62 -6.25
CA LEU A 979 11.43 -1.31 -7.55
C LEU A 979 10.37 -0.78 -8.51
N GLY A 980 9.56 0.17 -8.06
CA GLY A 980 8.54 0.86 -8.87
C GLY A 980 9.03 2.22 -9.35
N GLY A 981 8.19 2.90 -10.12
CA GLY A 981 8.47 4.22 -10.63
C GLY A 981 9.44 4.22 -11.82
N LEU A 982 10.05 5.37 -12.07
CA LEU A 982 11.00 5.58 -13.17
C LEU A 982 12.46 5.42 -12.74
N GLU A 983 12.71 5.33 -11.44
CA GLU A 983 14.05 5.28 -10.84
C GLU A 983 14.18 4.10 -9.87
N PRO A 984 13.91 2.86 -10.32
CA PRO A 984 14.05 1.69 -9.45
C PRO A 984 15.51 1.43 -9.08
N GLY A 985 15.74 0.77 -7.94
CA GLY A 985 17.06 0.30 -7.53
C GLY A 985 18.02 1.38 -7.04
N MET A 986 17.52 2.52 -6.56
CA MET A 986 18.34 3.61 -6.03
C MET A 986 18.37 3.60 -4.50
N ASP A 987 19.53 3.43 -3.89
CA ASP A 987 19.76 3.65 -2.45
C ASP A 987 20.33 5.04 -2.21
N ARG A 988 19.45 6.02 -1.98
CA ARG A 988 19.82 7.40 -1.68
C ARG A 988 19.89 7.64 -0.18
N ARG A 989 20.89 8.40 0.25
CA ARG A 989 21.14 8.75 1.67
C ARG A 989 20.03 9.58 2.32
N THR A 990 19.37 10.46 1.54
CA THR A 990 18.52 11.53 2.06
C THR A 990 17.13 11.06 2.44
N ASN A 991 16.57 10.10 1.72
CA ASN A 991 15.15 9.71 1.82
C ASN A 991 14.91 8.33 2.45
N TYR A 992 15.92 7.76 3.11
CA TYR A 992 15.84 6.41 3.62
C TYR A 992 15.63 6.35 5.13
N TYR A 993 14.38 6.21 5.54
CA TYR A 993 14.05 5.88 6.93
C TYR A 993 14.58 4.47 7.27
N PRO A 994 15.36 4.29 8.37
CA PRO A 994 15.98 2.99 8.66
C PRO A 994 14.95 1.87 8.86
N ARG A 995 15.17 0.71 8.22
CA ARG A 995 14.31 -0.46 8.36
C ARG A 995 14.31 -0.97 9.80
N THR A 996 13.13 -1.38 10.27
CA THR A 996 12.95 -1.90 11.63
C THR A 996 12.89 -3.43 11.68
N ARG A 997 13.34 -4.00 12.80
CA ARG A 997 12.97 -5.32 13.28
C ARG A 997 11.98 -5.12 14.42
N SER A 998 10.79 -5.71 14.28
CA SER A 998 9.68 -5.50 15.20
C SER A 998 9.35 -6.76 15.99
N PHE A 999 9.22 -6.64 17.30
CA PHE A 999 8.70 -7.68 18.18
C PHE A 999 7.35 -7.26 18.70
N MET A 1000 6.33 -8.06 18.46
CA MET A 1000 4.94 -7.74 18.79
C MET A 1000 4.31 -8.84 19.64
N ILE A 1001 3.53 -8.44 20.62
CA ILE A 1001 2.66 -9.33 21.41
C ILE A 1001 1.23 -8.81 21.23
N GLY A 1002 0.31 -9.70 20.89
CA GLY A 1002 -1.06 -9.30 20.64
C GLY A 1002 -2.09 -10.25 21.22
N VAL A 1003 -3.30 -9.73 21.31
CA VAL A 1003 -4.48 -10.42 21.84
C VAL A 1003 -5.67 -10.18 20.92
N ASN A 1004 -6.42 -11.25 20.62
CA ASN A 1004 -7.73 -11.17 19.97
C ASN A 1004 -8.74 -11.87 20.85
N MET A 1005 -9.83 -11.18 21.20
CA MET A 1005 -10.91 -11.69 22.04
C MET A 1005 -12.22 -11.59 21.27
N ASN A 1006 -13.04 -12.62 21.39
CA ASN A 1006 -14.41 -12.64 20.89
C ASN A 1006 -15.34 -12.88 22.08
N PHE A 1007 -16.37 -12.04 22.23
CA PHE A 1007 -17.35 -12.05 23.31
C PHE A 1007 -18.72 -12.50 22.82
#